data_bed327b70f58eab512e2c9eb0dd159bb
#
_entry.id   bed327b70f58eab512e2c9eb0dd159bb
#
_cell.length_a   1.000
_cell.length_b   1.000
_cell.length_c   1.000
_cell.angle_alpha   90.00
_cell.angle_beta   90.00
_cell.angle_gamma   90.00
#
_symmetry.space_group_name_H-M   'P 1'
#
loop_
_entity.id
_entity.type
_entity.pdbx_description
1 polymer ?
#
loop_
_entity_poly.entity_id
_entity_poly.type
_entity_poly.pdbx_seq_one_letter_code
_entity_poly.pdbx_strand_id
1 'polypeptide(L)'
;MKKLISVKYFFFLVALFLVLLSNVVLGQVNYRHFILAGRIDLSEERFFESISNFNTAIRYDADNFEAYFLRGVAKFNLNDYQGALDDFSRTLEIHPLYVRAYHYRGITHDRMSNYFDARADFKRALEIDPYNADLHIASGATSMHLNAFEAAVKSYDMALLINPRLSNAYLNRGIAKRFLEKPEEALEDLDKAVYHDYFNTEAWLRRGMVKLELEKYDTAMTDFNQALELDAQNPLVYFQRAIAFLQTGDTLAAMRDYEKVNQLDKRNALTYYNRALLHSLREEFDLALPLYELVTAINPENVYAWFNRGITYFQLEEFQEAADDFTRAIILFPDFAGAWINRSVARNKLNDNAGSRADYEQAMSIIKALNNEEGNPDSLYARYADSTYFDKIFALQSDFVNGESRKSRLQFQEVDIAPYGAISLMPTTDKPLRGQKLPYFTYSELFVSQFNSENDKAFNFFLTTKAADYFSAASEKPLTVSSIPAAFAEGVSQQIKGNYSNAIDAYYQMINHPDWGTYAALNLSVVLAGKAELLLAAESYDNAIMITRQKSKQKPAIEQKVADYKPAREVLQQLLNSDRKNAFAWYNLGNIHLQSQDFHPAIDAYSEAIKYEPALAEAYYNRALTLLFLGENELACSDLSRAGELGLSEAYAVIKRYCQ
;
A
#
# COMPACT_ATOMS: atom_id res chain seq x y z
N MET A 1 2.16 31.93 74.82
CA MET A 1 2.99 31.31 73.74
C MET A 1 2.43 29.99 73.22
N LYS A 2 2.00 29.00 74.03
CA LYS A 2 1.48 27.69 73.58
C LYS A 2 0.23 27.76 72.64
N LYS A 3 -0.72 28.72 72.87
CA LYS A 3 -1.91 28.88 72.06
C LYS A 3 -1.63 29.46 70.66
N LEU A 4 -0.59 30.30 70.49
CA LEU A 4 -0.22 30.91 69.22
C LEU A 4 0.50 29.91 68.29
N ILE A 5 1.22 28.96 68.86
CA ILE A 5 1.91 27.88 68.12
C ILE A 5 0.88 26.88 67.55
N SER A 6 -0.15 26.54 68.30
CA SER A 6 -1.25 25.65 67.89
C SER A 6 -2.05 26.23 66.71
N VAL A 7 -2.30 27.53 66.72
CA VAL A 7 -3.04 28.22 65.60
C VAL A 7 -2.19 28.26 64.28
N LYS A 8 -0.87 28.51 64.43
CA LYS A 8 0.02 28.47 63.26
C LYS A 8 0.13 27.07 62.62
N TYR A 9 0.20 26.03 63.46
CA TYR A 9 0.21 24.64 62.94
C TYR A 9 -1.11 24.24 62.28
N PHE A 10 -2.24 24.70 62.85
CA PHE A 10 -3.55 24.47 62.25
C PHE A 10 -3.67 25.13 60.87
N PHE A 11 -3.26 26.39 60.75
CA PHE A 11 -3.27 27.09 59.44
C PHE A 11 -2.28 26.46 58.43
N PHE A 12 -1.13 25.97 58.92
CA PHE A 12 -0.19 25.24 58.08
C PHE A 12 -0.77 23.90 57.60
N LEU A 13 -1.43 23.13 58.45
CA LEU A 13 -2.12 21.89 58.07
C LEU A 13 -3.31 22.15 57.16
N VAL A 14 -4.08 23.20 57.37
CA VAL A 14 -5.16 23.60 56.45
C VAL A 14 -4.62 24.06 55.11
N ALA A 15 -3.53 24.82 55.09
CA ALA A 15 -2.87 25.21 53.83
C ALA A 15 -2.28 24.01 53.08
N LEU A 16 -1.63 23.07 53.81
CA LEU A 16 -1.12 21.81 53.23
C LEU A 16 -2.26 20.93 52.73
N PHE A 17 -3.40 20.86 53.45
CA PHE A 17 -4.57 20.13 53.00
C PHE A 17 -5.26 20.78 51.79
N LEU A 18 -5.28 22.12 51.71
CA LEU A 18 -5.77 22.86 50.55
C LEU A 18 -4.82 22.69 49.32
N VAL A 19 -3.51 22.64 49.53
CA VAL A 19 -2.53 22.34 48.48
C VAL A 19 -2.67 20.88 48.00
N LEU A 20 -2.89 19.94 48.91
CA LEU A 20 -3.18 18.53 48.55
C LEU A 20 -4.53 18.39 47.84
N LEU A 21 -5.57 19.12 48.30
CA LEU A 21 -6.86 19.17 47.62
C LEU A 21 -6.78 19.87 46.25
N SER A 22 -5.97 20.92 46.09
CA SER A 22 -5.77 21.58 44.80
C SER A 22 -5.05 20.66 43.79
N ASN A 23 -4.16 19.77 44.22
CA ASN A 23 -3.56 18.74 43.37
C ASN A 23 -4.53 17.58 43.03
N VAL A 24 -5.59 17.38 43.84
CA VAL A 24 -6.63 16.37 43.58
C VAL A 24 -7.77 16.96 42.71
N VAL A 25 -7.93 18.29 42.69
CA VAL A 25 -8.96 19.01 41.88
C VAL A 25 -8.44 19.54 40.56
N LEU A 26 -7.14 19.42 40.25
CA LEU A 26 -6.65 19.50 38.87
C LEU A 26 -7.26 18.31 38.12
N GLY A 27 -8.39 18.59 37.47
CA GLY A 27 -9.31 17.61 36.92
C GLY A 27 -8.61 16.40 36.33
N GLN A 28 -8.85 15.23 36.90
CA GLN A 28 -8.55 13.99 36.17
C GLN A 28 -9.28 14.08 34.84
N VAL A 29 -8.52 14.37 33.79
CA VAL A 29 -9.08 14.31 32.46
C VAL A 29 -9.64 12.90 32.29
N ASN A 30 -10.95 12.82 32.16
CA ASN A 30 -11.63 11.54 32.10
C ASN A 30 -11.31 10.85 30.80
N TYR A 31 -10.28 10.00 30.76
CA TYR A 31 -9.86 9.26 29.59
C TYR A 31 -11.02 8.48 28.92
N ARG A 32 -12.05 8.10 29.72
CA ARG A 32 -13.27 7.44 29.22
C ARG A 32 -14.04 8.29 28.22
N HIS A 33 -13.95 9.63 28.35
CA HIS A 33 -14.54 10.52 27.35
C HIS A 33 -13.90 10.33 25.97
N PHE A 34 -12.58 10.20 25.93
CA PHE A 34 -11.86 9.98 24.67
C PHE A 34 -12.10 8.57 24.11
N ILE A 35 -12.24 7.55 24.94
CA ILE A 35 -12.65 6.21 24.47
C ILE A 35 -14.05 6.27 23.85
N LEU A 36 -15.00 6.94 24.50
CA LEU A 36 -16.36 7.07 23.97
C LEU A 36 -16.38 7.88 22.65
N ALA A 37 -15.68 9.00 22.59
CA ALA A 37 -15.55 9.81 21.37
C ALA A 37 -14.92 8.98 20.23
N GLY A 38 -13.81 8.28 20.52
CA GLY A 38 -13.17 7.40 19.55
C GLY A 38 -14.05 6.26 19.06
N ARG A 39 -14.92 5.70 19.92
CA ARG A 39 -15.91 4.68 19.50
C ARG A 39 -16.97 5.25 18.56
N ILE A 40 -17.44 6.48 18.82
CA ILE A 40 -18.39 7.18 17.95
C ILE A 40 -17.73 7.40 16.59
N ASP A 41 -16.52 7.96 16.57
CA ASP A 41 -15.78 8.19 15.33
C ASP A 41 -15.54 6.88 14.55
N LEU A 42 -15.19 5.78 15.26
CA LEU A 42 -15.02 4.45 14.67
C LEU A 42 -16.32 3.94 14.04
N SER A 43 -17.48 4.16 14.71
CA SER A 43 -18.78 3.74 14.17
C SER A 43 -19.26 4.59 12.98
N GLU A 44 -18.73 5.79 12.83
CA GLU A 44 -18.99 6.71 11.71
C GLU A 44 -17.89 6.63 10.65
N GLU A 45 -17.03 5.61 10.71
CA GLU A 45 -15.90 5.36 9.79
C GLU A 45 -14.88 6.52 9.72
N ARG A 46 -14.87 7.39 10.73
CA ARG A 46 -13.86 8.44 10.90
C ARG A 46 -12.64 7.86 11.62
N PHE A 47 -11.93 6.96 10.94
CA PHE A 47 -10.87 6.17 11.55
C PHE A 47 -9.69 7.00 12.04
N PHE A 48 -9.31 8.06 11.33
CA PHE A 48 -8.21 8.94 11.72
C PHE A 48 -8.53 9.71 13.00
N GLU A 49 -9.72 10.29 13.09
CA GLU A 49 -10.20 10.99 14.28
C GLU A 49 -10.30 10.04 15.48
N SER A 50 -10.75 8.79 15.24
CA SER A 50 -10.83 7.78 16.29
C SER A 50 -9.44 7.43 16.85
N ILE A 51 -8.41 7.31 15.98
CA ILE A 51 -7.00 7.09 16.39
C ILE A 51 -6.53 8.24 17.28
N SER A 52 -6.80 9.49 16.91
CA SER A 52 -6.44 10.67 17.70
C SER A 52 -7.05 10.65 19.10
N ASN A 53 -8.33 10.25 19.21
CA ASN A 53 -9.02 10.10 20.48
C ASN A 53 -8.42 8.96 21.32
N PHE A 54 -8.15 7.79 20.71
CA PHE A 54 -7.53 6.67 21.44
C PHE A 54 -6.08 6.98 21.85
N ASN A 55 -5.30 7.70 21.02
CA ASN A 55 -3.98 8.18 21.42
C ASN A 55 -4.04 9.06 22.69
N THR A 56 -5.06 9.92 22.75
CA THR A 56 -5.28 10.76 23.92
C THR A 56 -5.66 9.90 25.14
N ALA A 57 -6.55 8.92 24.98
CA ALA A 57 -6.92 7.99 26.05
C ALA A 57 -5.69 7.21 26.57
N ILE A 58 -4.85 6.66 25.69
CA ILE A 58 -3.62 5.94 26.02
C ILE A 58 -2.61 6.82 26.75
N ARG A 59 -2.50 8.10 26.40
CA ARG A 59 -1.63 9.06 27.07
C ARG A 59 -2.02 9.27 28.53
N TYR A 60 -3.32 9.21 28.85
CA TYR A 60 -3.83 9.36 30.23
C TYR A 60 -3.88 8.05 30.98
N ASP A 61 -4.01 6.91 30.27
CA ASP A 61 -4.06 5.57 30.88
C ASP A 61 -3.32 4.58 29.95
N ALA A 62 -2.01 4.46 30.16
CA ALA A 62 -1.11 3.67 29.32
C ALA A 62 -1.34 2.14 29.44
N ASP A 63 -2.10 1.69 30.43
CA ASP A 63 -2.44 0.27 30.61
C ASP A 63 -3.89 -0.03 30.22
N ASN A 64 -4.53 0.87 29.46
CA ASN A 64 -5.88 0.67 28.95
C ASN A 64 -5.90 -0.23 27.72
N PHE A 65 -6.04 -1.53 27.93
CA PHE A 65 -6.06 -2.51 26.82
C PHE A 65 -7.16 -2.23 25.78
N GLU A 66 -8.30 -1.64 26.20
CA GLU A 66 -9.41 -1.34 25.32
C GLU A 66 -9.08 -0.22 24.33
N ALA A 67 -8.36 0.80 24.77
CA ALA A 67 -7.92 1.89 23.91
C ALA A 67 -6.95 1.40 22.83
N TYR A 68 -6.00 0.53 23.17
CA TYR A 68 -5.12 -0.13 22.19
C TYR A 68 -5.93 -0.99 21.23
N PHE A 69 -6.82 -1.85 21.74
CA PHE A 69 -7.64 -2.70 20.88
C PHE A 69 -8.45 -1.90 19.84
N LEU A 70 -9.14 -0.85 20.30
CA LEU A 70 -9.98 -0.02 19.41
C LEU A 70 -9.13 0.79 18.43
N ARG A 71 -7.94 1.26 18.85
CA ARG A 71 -6.98 1.91 17.93
C ARG A 71 -6.47 0.93 16.87
N GLY A 72 -6.15 -0.30 17.28
CA GLY A 72 -5.80 -1.38 16.35
C GLY A 72 -6.90 -1.67 15.33
N VAL A 73 -8.17 -1.68 15.76
CA VAL A 73 -9.32 -1.82 14.84
C VAL A 73 -9.41 -0.66 13.84
N ALA A 74 -9.19 0.59 14.30
CA ALA A 74 -9.18 1.75 13.42
C ALA A 74 -8.05 1.68 12.38
N LYS A 75 -6.83 1.32 12.82
CA LYS A 75 -5.68 1.11 11.93
C LYS A 75 -5.91 0.00 10.91
N PHE A 76 -6.49 -1.13 11.35
CA PHE A 76 -6.85 -2.23 10.47
C PHE A 76 -7.76 -1.76 9.32
N ASN A 77 -8.77 -0.93 9.62
CA ASN A 77 -9.67 -0.37 8.61
C ASN A 77 -8.98 0.63 7.66
N LEU A 78 -7.90 1.27 8.11
CA LEU A 78 -7.03 2.09 7.25
C LEU A 78 -5.98 1.29 6.47
N ASN A 79 -6.00 -0.05 6.57
CA ASN A 79 -5.01 -0.99 6.04
C ASN A 79 -3.61 -0.84 6.67
N ASP A 80 -3.49 -0.16 7.80
CA ASP A 80 -2.27 -0.12 8.62
C ASP A 80 -2.18 -1.42 9.43
N TYR A 81 -1.89 -2.52 8.73
CA TYR A 81 -1.87 -3.85 9.34
C TYR A 81 -0.74 -4.00 10.35
N GLN A 82 0.45 -3.43 10.08
CA GLN A 82 1.57 -3.50 11.01
C GLN A 82 1.25 -2.75 12.31
N GLY A 83 0.78 -1.51 12.22
CA GLY A 83 0.37 -0.75 13.40
C GLY A 83 -0.81 -1.37 14.15
N ALA A 84 -1.70 -2.08 13.44
CA ALA A 84 -2.78 -2.85 14.07
C ALA A 84 -2.24 -4.06 14.86
N LEU A 85 -1.26 -4.81 14.30
CA LEU A 85 -0.60 -5.92 15.00
C LEU A 85 0.06 -5.48 16.30
N ASP A 86 0.75 -4.33 16.27
CA ASP A 86 1.41 -3.77 17.44
C ASP A 86 0.38 -3.45 18.55
N ASP A 87 -0.74 -2.82 18.18
CA ASP A 87 -1.81 -2.46 19.10
C ASP A 87 -2.56 -3.69 19.65
N PHE A 88 -2.85 -4.70 18.82
CA PHE A 88 -3.45 -5.95 19.31
C PHE A 88 -2.48 -6.73 20.19
N SER A 89 -1.18 -6.74 19.87
CA SER A 89 -0.16 -7.38 20.71
C SER A 89 -0.05 -6.67 22.04
N ARG A 90 -0.03 -5.33 22.07
CA ARG A 90 -0.06 -4.57 23.31
C ARG A 90 -1.33 -4.82 24.13
N THR A 91 -2.48 -4.96 23.46
CA THR A 91 -3.74 -5.37 24.11
C THR A 91 -3.59 -6.70 24.84
N LEU A 92 -2.96 -7.70 24.18
CA LEU A 92 -2.77 -9.05 24.73
C LEU A 92 -1.69 -9.12 25.82
N GLU A 93 -0.68 -8.25 25.79
CA GLU A 93 0.27 -8.09 26.90
C GLU A 93 -0.43 -7.63 28.17
N ILE A 94 -1.36 -6.65 28.05
CA ILE A 94 -2.10 -6.10 29.19
C ILE A 94 -3.23 -7.07 29.62
N HIS A 95 -3.93 -7.65 28.66
CA HIS A 95 -5.08 -8.54 28.91
C HIS A 95 -4.98 -9.85 28.11
N PRO A 96 -4.21 -10.87 28.58
CA PRO A 96 -3.89 -12.11 27.84
C PRO A 96 -5.09 -13.01 27.51
N LEU A 97 -6.25 -12.77 28.06
CA LEU A 97 -7.48 -13.54 27.82
C LEU A 97 -8.49 -12.81 26.93
N TYR A 98 -8.10 -11.70 26.29
CA TYR A 98 -9.01 -10.92 25.47
C TYR A 98 -9.17 -11.55 24.09
N VAL A 99 -10.16 -12.42 23.95
CA VAL A 99 -10.45 -13.24 22.74
C VAL A 99 -10.51 -12.39 21.46
N ARG A 100 -11.17 -11.22 21.54
CA ARG A 100 -11.32 -10.34 20.38
C ARG A 100 -9.97 -9.86 19.81
N ALA A 101 -8.97 -9.63 20.69
CA ALA A 101 -7.65 -9.20 20.20
C ALA A 101 -6.93 -10.33 19.44
N TYR A 102 -7.00 -11.58 19.92
CA TYR A 102 -6.51 -12.73 19.15
C TYR A 102 -7.23 -12.87 17.81
N HIS A 103 -8.57 -12.70 17.81
CA HIS A 103 -9.37 -12.79 16.59
C HIS A 103 -8.93 -11.75 15.54
N TYR A 104 -8.86 -10.47 15.93
CA TYR A 104 -8.47 -9.40 15.01
C TYR A 104 -6.99 -9.48 14.61
N ARG A 105 -6.10 -9.88 15.55
CA ARG A 105 -4.68 -10.09 15.22
C ARG A 105 -4.50 -11.24 14.24
N GLY A 106 -5.22 -12.35 14.44
CA GLY A 106 -5.24 -13.48 13.51
C GLY A 106 -5.74 -13.08 12.12
N ILE A 107 -6.85 -12.30 12.02
CA ILE A 107 -7.32 -11.77 10.73
C ILE A 107 -6.26 -10.86 10.10
N THR A 108 -5.59 -10.04 10.91
CA THR A 108 -4.55 -9.13 10.41
C THR A 108 -3.35 -9.90 9.86
N HIS A 109 -2.89 -10.95 10.55
CA HIS A 109 -1.88 -11.87 10.05
C HIS A 109 -2.31 -12.56 8.75
N ASP A 110 -3.56 -13.00 8.65
CA ASP A 110 -4.11 -13.62 7.44
C ASP A 110 -4.09 -12.66 6.25
N ARG A 111 -4.45 -11.38 6.47
CA ARG A 111 -4.37 -10.31 5.45
C ARG A 111 -2.96 -10.02 4.97
N MET A 112 -1.96 -10.21 5.83
CA MET A 112 -0.54 -10.08 5.51
C MET A 112 0.07 -11.39 4.98
N SER A 113 -0.75 -12.40 4.69
CA SER A 113 -0.31 -13.73 4.26
C SER A 113 0.55 -14.50 5.29
N ASN A 114 0.56 -14.06 6.54
CA ASN A 114 1.23 -14.72 7.67
C ASN A 114 0.33 -15.82 8.26
N TYR A 115 -0.03 -16.81 7.46
CA TYR A 115 -1.06 -17.80 7.79
C TYR A 115 -0.72 -18.67 8.99
N PHE A 116 0.57 -18.93 9.29
CA PHE A 116 0.99 -19.70 10.46
C PHE A 116 0.71 -18.95 11.76
N ASP A 117 0.99 -17.64 11.78
CA ASP A 117 0.73 -16.79 12.95
C ASP A 117 -0.78 -16.58 13.13
N ALA A 118 -1.53 -16.37 12.05
CA ALA A 118 -2.99 -16.33 12.06
C ALA A 118 -3.59 -17.59 12.70
N ARG A 119 -3.11 -18.78 12.28
CA ARG A 119 -3.54 -20.05 12.84
C ARG A 119 -3.22 -20.19 14.32
N ALA A 120 -2.05 -19.71 14.76
CA ALA A 120 -1.67 -19.73 16.18
C ALA A 120 -2.60 -18.86 17.02
N ASP A 121 -2.94 -17.66 16.53
CA ASP A 121 -3.87 -16.75 17.22
C ASP A 121 -5.29 -17.31 17.28
N PHE A 122 -5.84 -17.84 16.18
CA PHE A 122 -7.17 -18.46 16.20
C PHE A 122 -7.22 -19.68 17.11
N LYS A 123 -6.17 -20.51 17.12
CA LYS A 123 -6.06 -21.63 18.06
C LYS A 123 -6.12 -21.11 19.49
N ARG A 124 -5.36 -20.06 19.83
CA ARG A 124 -5.37 -19.49 21.19
C ARG A 124 -6.71 -18.88 21.54
N ALA A 125 -7.38 -18.20 20.61
CA ALA A 125 -8.73 -17.68 20.79
C ALA A 125 -9.74 -18.80 21.09
N LEU A 126 -9.67 -19.92 20.35
CA LEU A 126 -10.55 -21.08 20.50
C LEU A 126 -10.29 -21.89 21.79
N GLU A 127 -9.07 -21.85 22.34
CA GLU A 127 -8.78 -22.41 23.66
C GLU A 127 -9.50 -21.63 24.78
N ILE A 128 -9.75 -20.33 24.59
CA ILE A 128 -10.45 -19.46 25.56
C ILE A 128 -11.96 -19.50 25.30
N ASP A 129 -12.39 -19.39 24.07
CA ASP A 129 -13.81 -19.41 23.67
C ASP A 129 -14.07 -20.44 22.54
N PRO A 130 -14.25 -21.74 22.90
CA PRO A 130 -14.41 -22.83 21.95
C PRO A 130 -15.76 -22.84 21.23
N TYR A 131 -16.74 -22.07 21.70
CA TYR A 131 -18.10 -22.01 21.12
C TYR A 131 -18.33 -20.76 20.26
N ASN A 132 -17.27 -20.12 19.80
CA ASN A 132 -17.36 -18.96 18.92
C ASN A 132 -17.32 -19.39 17.45
N ALA A 133 -18.47 -19.33 16.79
CA ALA A 133 -18.59 -19.74 15.40
C ALA A 133 -17.72 -18.93 14.44
N ASP A 134 -17.56 -17.61 14.69
CA ASP A 134 -16.76 -16.73 13.83
C ASP A 134 -15.26 -17.10 13.88
N LEU A 135 -14.76 -17.50 15.06
CA LEU A 135 -13.40 -17.99 15.21
C LEU A 135 -13.16 -19.28 14.43
N HIS A 136 -14.12 -20.21 14.44
CA HIS A 136 -14.06 -21.43 13.64
C HIS A 136 -14.08 -21.11 12.15
N ILE A 137 -14.90 -20.15 11.69
CA ILE A 137 -14.92 -19.72 10.29
C ILE A 137 -13.56 -19.12 9.90
N ALA A 138 -13.00 -18.23 10.70
CA ALA A 138 -11.71 -17.61 10.44
C ALA A 138 -10.56 -18.65 10.41
N SER A 139 -10.55 -19.58 11.38
CA SER A 139 -9.60 -20.72 11.40
C SER A 139 -9.72 -21.61 10.16
N GLY A 140 -10.95 -21.85 9.71
CA GLY A 140 -11.22 -22.59 8.48
C GLY A 140 -10.69 -21.87 7.24
N ALA A 141 -10.93 -20.55 7.14
CA ALA A 141 -10.44 -19.73 6.03
C ALA A 141 -8.89 -19.72 5.95
N THR A 142 -8.22 -19.54 7.08
CA THR A 142 -6.74 -19.65 7.14
C THR A 142 -6.25 -21.05 6.76
N SER A 143 -6.99 -22.11 7.14
CA SER A 143 -6.68 -23.48 6.72
C SER A 143 -6.80 -23.68 5.22
N MET A 144 -7.76 -22.97 4.56
CA MET A 144 -7.86 -22.93 3.09
C MET A 144 -6.64 -22.31 2.44
N HIS A 145 -6.17 -21.17 2.97
CA HIS A 145 -4.95 -20.51 2.47
C HIS A 145 -3.69 -21.38 2.64
N LEU A 146 -3.66 -22.25 3.66
CA LEU A 146 -2.59 -23.23 3.88
C LEU A 146 -2.78 -24.53 3.08
N ASN A 147 -3.77 -24.61 2.20
CA ASN A 147 -4.16 -25.83 1.47
C ASN A 147 -4.48 -27.04 2.39
N ALA A 148 -4.79 -26.77 3.66
CA ALA A 148 -5.17 -27.79 4.65
C ALA A 148 -6.71 -28.01 4.64
N PHE A 149 -7.22 -28.52 3.51
CA PHE A 149 -8.67 -28.56 3.23
C PHE A 149 -9.47 -29.42 4.22
N GLU A 150 -8.91 -30.54 4.70
CA GLU A 150 -9.57 -31.38 5.72
C GLU A 150 -9.66 -30.64 7.06
N ALA A 151 -8.66 -29.84 7.41
CA ALA A 151 -8.70 -29.01 8.62
C ALA A 151 -9.71 -27.87 8.49
N ALA A 152 -9.82 -27.29 7.30
CA ALA A 152 -10.84 -26.29 6.99
C ALA A 152 -12.25 -26.85 7.16
N VAL A 153 -12.54 -28.03 6.59
CA VAL A 153 -13.84 -28.73 6.74
C VAL A 153 -14.17 -28.93 8.21
N LYS A 154 -13.23 -29.44 9.02
CA LYS A 154 -13.46 -29.64 10.47
C LYS A 154 -13.79 -28.35 11.20
N SER A 155 -13.13 -27.24 10.85
CA SER A 155 -13.40 -25.93 11.44
C SER A 155 -14.80 -25.44 11.06
N TYR A 156 -15.19 -25.57 9.81
CA TYR A 156 -16.55 -25.20 9.37
C TYR A 156 -17.62 -26.13 9.94
N ASP A 157 -17.34 -27.42 10.15
CA ASP A 157 -18.23 -28.35 10.85
C ASP A 157 -18.54 -27.85 12.26
N MET A 158 -17.53 -27.40 12.99
CA MET A 158 -17.70 -26.83 14.34
C MET A 158 -18.50 -25.52 14.30
N ALA A 159 -18.24 -24.64 13.33
CA ALA A 159 -19.02 -23.42 13.17
C ALA A 159 -20.50 -23.71 12.92
N LEU A 160 -20.80 -24.71 12.08
CA LEU A 160 -22.16 -25.13 11.73
C LEU A 160 -22.85 -25.94 12.84
N LEU A 161 -22.07 -26.62 13.69
CA LEU A 161 -22.59 -27.24 14.91
C LEU A 161 -23.09 -26.20 15.90
N ILE A 162 -22.36 -25.07 16.02
CA ILE A 162 -22.71 -23.96 16.91
C ILE A 162 -23.88 -23.15 16.34
N ASN A 163 -23.82 -22.82 15.05
CA ASN A 163 -24.87 -22.08 14.37
C ASN A 163 -25.18 -22.69 12.98
N PRO A 164 -26.22 -23.51 12.86
CA PRO A 164 -26.62 -24.21 11.62
C PRO A 164 -27.16 -23.31 10.50
N ARG A 165 -27.25 -21.99 10.70
CA ARG A 165 -27.79 -21.04 9.71
C ARG A 165 -26.73 -20.19 9.03
N LEU A 166 -25.45 -20.44 9.26
CA LEU A 166 -24.35 -19.67 8.71
C LEU A 166 -24.12 -20.02 7.23
N SER A 167 -24.69 -19.24 6.32
CA SER A 167 -24.53 -19.40 4.88
C SER A 167 -23.06 -19.40 4.45
N ASN A 168 -22.25 -18.50 4.99
CA ASN A 168 -20.83 -18.40 4.69
C ASN A 168 -20.01 -19.64 5.13
N ALA A 169 -20.40 -20.30 6.23
CA ALA A 169 -19.76 -21.54 6.66
C ALA A 169 -20.09 -22.70 5.71
N TYR A 170 -21.33 -22.83 5.26
CA TYR A 170 -21.70 -23.79 4.22
C TYR A 170 -20.98 -23.50 2.90
N LEU A 171 -20.95 -22.23 2.45
CA LEU A 171 -20.25 -21.82 1.25
C LEU A 171 -18.78 -22.26 1.28
N ASN A 172 -18.07 -21.88 2.35
CA ASN A 172 -16.64 -22.15 2.48
C ASN A 172 -16.35 -23.66 2.67
N ARG A 173 -17.23 -24.39 3.38
CA ARG A 173 -17.10 -25.85 3.49
C ARG A 173 -17.32 -26.53 2.15
N GLY A 174 -18.30 -26.08 1.37
CA GLY A 174 -18.53 -26.55 0.01
C GLY A 174 -17.32 -26.32 -0.90
N ILE A 175 -16.70 -25.15 -0.81
CA ILE A 175 -15.46 -24.85 -1.54
C ILE A 175 -14.33 -25.81 -1.08
N ALA A 176 -14.14 -26.01 0.23
CA ALA A 176 -13.14 -26.92 0.75
C ALA A 176 -13.34 -28.37 0.27
N LYS A 177 -14.59 -28.85 0.29
CA LYS A 177 -14.95 -30.19 -0.21
C LYS A 177 -14.67 -30.35 -1.71
N ARG A 178 -14.92 -29.30 -2.50
CA ARG A 178 -14.59 -29.31 -3.93
C ARG A 178 -13.08 -29.50 -4.15
N PHE A 179 -12.22 -28.82 -3.35
CA PHE A 179 -10.76 -29.03 -3.41
C PHE A 179 -10.32 -30.41 -2.92
N LEU A 180 -11.16 -31.11 -2.15
CA LEU A 180 -10.97 -32.52 -1.76
C LEU A 180 -11.54 -33.50 -2.79
N GLU A 181 -11.88 -33.01 -4.00
CA GLU A 181 -12.45 -33.84 -5.08
C GLU A 181 -13.79 -34.54 -4.69
N LYS A 182 -14.61 -33.83 -3.88
CA LYS A 182 -15.94 -34.30 -3.42
C LYS A 182 -17.06 -33.36 -3.89
N PRO A 183 -17.27 -33.28 -5.21
CA PRO A 183 -18.21 -32.28 -5.77
C PRO A 183 -19.68 -32.51 -5.36
N GLU A 184 -20.10 -33.77 -5.13
CA GLU A 184 -21.48 -34.04 -4.68
C GLU A 184 -21.71 -33.53 -3.26
N GLU A 185 -20.78 -33.79 -2.32
CA GLU A 185 -20.86 -33.27 -0.96
C GLU A 185 -20.74 -31.72 -0.94
N ALA A 186 -19.96 -31.16 -1.85
CA ALA A 186 -19.83 -29.72 -2.03
C ALA A 186 -21.17 -29.12 -2.48
N LEU A 187 -21.87 -29.76 -3.42
CA LEU A 187 -23.16 -29.30 -3.91
C LEU A 187 -24.22 -29.26 -2.79
N GLU A 188 -24.25 -30.27 -1.91
CA GLU A 188 -25.17 -30.28 -0.75
C GLU A 188 -24.95 -29.09 0.17
N ASP A 189 -23.69 -28.72 0.41
CA ASP A 189 -23.34 -27.53 1.24
C ASP A 189 -23.71 -26.23 0.52
N LEU A 190 -23.43 -26.12 -0.78
CA LEU A 190 -23.76 -24.94 -1.58
C LEU A 190 -25.26 -24.74 -1.74
N ASP A 191 -26.06 -25.83 -1.78
CA ASP A 191 -27.53 -25.75 -1.73
C ASP A 191 -28.00 -25.13 -0.41
N LYS A 192 -27.38 -25.51 0.72
CA LYS A 192 -27.68 -24.90 2.03
C LYS A 192 -27.19 -23.45 2.11
N ALA A 193 -26.04 -23.13 1.51
CA ALA A 193 -25.55 -21.77 1.47
C ALA A 193 -26.54 -20.82 0.76
N VAL A 194 -27.02 -21.22 -0.43
CA VAL A 194 -28.04 -20.47 -1.19
C VAL A 194 -29.38 -20.41 -0.45
N TYR A 195 -29.79 -21.52 0.21
CA TYR A 195 -31.01 -21.55 0.99
C TYR A 195 -31.03 -20.58 2.17
N HIS A 196 -29.88 -20.46 2.89
CA HIS A 196 -29.77 -19.57 4.05
C HIS A 196 -29.52 -18.11 3.68
N ASP A 197 -28.93 -17.86 2.51
CA ASP A 197 -28.68 -16.49 2.00
C ASP A 197 -28.86 -16.47 0.47
N TYR A 198 -30.11 -16.19 0.06
CA TYR A 198 -30.47 -16.10 -1.35
C TYR A 198 -29.75 -14.96 -2.10
N PHE A 199 -29.37 -13.90 -1.38
CA PHE A 199 -28.74 -12.72 -1.99
C PHE A 199 -27.21 -12.85 -2.10
N ASN A 200 -26.64 -13.95 -1.69
CA ASN A 200 -25.22 -14.22 -1.79
C ASN A 200 -24.82 -14.64 -3.21
N THR A 201 -24.41 -13.69 -4.02
CA THR A 201 -23.95 -13.92 -5.41
C THR A 201 -22.88 -14.99 -5.51
N GLU A 202 -21.92 -15.02 -4.55
CA GLU A 202 -20.84 -15.99 -4.54
C GLU A 202 -21.36 -17.44 -4.33
N ALA A 203 -22.38 -17.61 -3.50
CA ALA A 203 -22.97 -18.94 -3.27
C ALA A 203 -23.62 -19.49 -4.57
N TRP A 204 -24.33 -18.66 -5.32
CA TRP A 204 -24.88 -19.01 -6.61
C TRP A 204 -23.78 -19.36 -7.62
N LEU A 205 -22.76 -18.52 -7.72
CA LEU A 205 -21.62 -18.74 -8.60
C LEU A 205 -20.93 -20.08 -8.30
N ARG A 206 -20.57 -20.33 -7.03
CA ARG A 206 -19.87 -21.56 -6.64
C ARG A 206 -20.73 -22.80 -6.85
N ARG A 207 -22.04 -22.70 -6.59
CA ARG A 207 -22.95 -23.80 -6.88
C ARG A 207 -23.04 -24.10 -8.37
N GLY A 208 -23.15 -23.07 -9.21
CA GLY A 208 -23.12 -23.19 -10.65
C GLY A 208 -21.82 -23.84 -11.16
N MET A 209 -20.68 -23.46 -10.60
CA MET A 209 -19.38 -24.06 -10.95
C MET A 209 -19.33 -25.56 -10.60
N VAL A 210 -19.79 -25.95 -9.43
CA VAL A 210 -19.84 -27.37 -9.05
C VAL A 210 -20.84 -28.15 -9.91
N LYS A 211 -22.00 -27.56 -10.24
CA LYS A 211 -22.94 -28.19 -11.19
C LYS A 211 -22.34 -28.34 -12.59
N LEU A 212 -21.52 -27.37 -13.06
CA LEU A 212 -20.82 -27.46 -14.32
C LEU A 212 -19.82 -28.63 -14.30
N GLU A 213 -19.07 -28.79 -13.21
CA GLU A 213 -18.13 -29.88 -12.99
C GLU A 213 -18.85 -31.26 -12.96
N LEU A 214 -20.08 -31.30 -12.45
CA LEU A 214 -20.96 -32.49 -12.44
C LEU A 214 -21.76 -32.64 -13.75
N GLU A 215 -21.44 -31.92 -14.81
CA GLU A 215 -22.08 -31.91 -16.12
C GLU A 215 -23.59 -31.56 -16.07
N LYS A 216 -24.04 -30.88 -15.01
CA LYS A 216 -25.45 -30.43 -14.84
C LYS A 216 -25.64 -29.05 -15.47
N TYR A 217 -25.41 -28.95 -16.77
CA TYR A 217 -25.26 -27.68 -17.50
C TYR A 217 -26.49 -26.77 -17.39
N ASP A 218 -27.73 -27.30 -17.59
CA ASP A 218 -28.96 -26.50 -17.54
C ASP A 218 -29.19 -25.84 -16.18
N THR A 219 -28.91 -26.59 -15.12
CA THR A 219 -29.10 -26.08 -13.75
C THR A 219 -27.91 -25.18 -13.33
N ALA A 220 -26.71 -25.37 -13.87
CA ALA A 220 -25.58 -24.46 -13.72
C ALA A 220 -25.91 -23.10 -14.37
N MET A 221 -26.48 -23.11 -15.58
CA MET A 221 -26.91 -21.88 -16.28
C MET A 221 -27.95 -21.09 -15.48
N THR A 222 -28.89 -21.80 -14.83
CA THR A 222 -29.87 -21.14 -13.95
C THR A 222 -29.19 -20.42 -12.79
N ASP A 223 -28.20 -21.06 -12.17
CA ASP A 223 -27.40 -20.45 -11.07
C ASP A 223 -26.59 -19.23 -11.53
N PHE A 224 -25.92 -19.33 -12.68
CA PHE A 224 -25.18 -18.20 -13.22
C PHE A 224 -26.10 -17.03 -13.60
N ASN A 225 -27.27 -17.29 -14.17
CA ASN A 225 -28.25 -16.25 -14.44
C ASN A 225 -28.72 -15.57 -13.16
N GLN A 226 -28.97 -16.32 -12.09
CA GLN A 226 -29.36 -15.77 -10.80
C GLN A 226 -28.22 -14.94 -10.18
N ALA A 227 -26.98 -15.40 -10.29
CA ALA A 227 -25.82 -14.64 -9.85
C ALA A 227 -25.69 -13.30 -10.60
N LEU A 228 -25.99 -13.26 -11.92
CA LEU A 228 -25.97 -12.04 -12.73
C LEU A 228 -27.15 -11.11 -12.47
N GLU A 229 -28.30 -11.62 -12.04
CA GLU A 229 -29.41 -10.79 -11.58
C GLU A 229 -29.06 -10.05 -10.28
N LEU A 230 -28.26 -10.68 -9.41
CA LEU A 230 -27.79 -10.09 -8.16
C LEU A 230 -26.59 -9.14 -8.36
N ASP A 231 -25.67 -9.51 -9.25
CA ASP A 231 -24.48 -8.71 -9.58
C ASP A 231 -24.14 -8.79 -11.08
N ALA A 232 -24.71 -7.91 -11.87
CA ALA A 232 -24.49 -7.80 -13.31
C ALA A 232 -23.08 -7.31 -13.69
N GLN A 233 -22.22 -6.92 -12.71
CA GLN A 233 -20.88 -6.44 -12.96
C GLN A 233 -19.80 -7.47 -12.62
N ASN A 234 -20.15 -8.69 -12.29
CA ASN A 234 -19.20 -9.73 -11.94
C ASN A 234 -18.65 -10.44 -13.21
N PRO A 235 -17.41 -10.20 -13.62
CA PRO A 235 -16.85 -10.77 -14.84
C PRO A 235 -16.65 -12.29 -14.73
N LEU A 236 -16.43 -12.83 -13.51
CA LEU A 236 -16.22 -14.26 -13.31
C LEU A 236 -17.50 -15.07 -13.61
N VAL A 237 -18.67 -14.51 -13.29
CA VAL A 237 -19.94 -15.19 -13.58
C VAL A 237 -20.17 -15.31 -15.09
N TYR A 238 -19.92 -14.25 -15.86
CA TYR A 238 -19.98 -14.30 -17.32
C TYR A 238 -18.98 -15.32 -17.89
N PHE A 239 -17.77 -15.35 -17.35
CA PHE A 239 -16.75 -16.30 -17.77
C PHE A 239 -17.20 -17.76 -17.56
N GLN A 240 -17.73 -18.09 -16.39
CA GLN A 240 -18.19 -19.44 -16.07
C GLN A 240 -19.44 -19.80 -16.89
N ARG A 241 -20.33 -18.84 -17.13
CA ARG A 241 -21.50 -19.06 -18.00
C ARG A 241 -21.10 -19.29 -19.46
N ALA A 242 -20.06 -18.59 -19.93
CA ALA A 242 -19.51 -18.83 -21.27
C ALA A 242 -18.98 -20.27 -21.41
N ILE A 243 -18.31 -20.80 -20.39
CA ILE A 243 -17.87 -22.21 -20.36
C ILE A 243 -19.11 -23.14 -20.47
N ALA A 244 -20.16 -22.88 -19.69
CA ALA A 244 -21.39 -23.68 -19.76
C ALA A 244 -22.03 -23.64 -21.15
N PHE A 245 -22.07 -22.47 -21.81
CA PHE A 245 -22.53 -22.34 -23.20
C PHE A 245 -21.70 -23.16 -24.17
N LEU A 246 -20.37 -23.20 -24.00
CA LEU A 246 -19.50 -24.03 -24.85
C LEU A 246 -19.79 -25.51 -24.69
N GLN A 247 -20.03 -25.98 -23.46
CA GLN A 247 -20.38 -27.37 -23.17
C GLN A 247 -21.74 -27.78 -23.78
N THR A 248 -22.65 -26.82 -23.88
CA THR A 248 -23.96 -27.04 -24.53
C THR A 248 -23.96 -26.75 -26.04
N GLY A 249 -22.84 -26.34 -26.61
CA GLY A 249 -22.65 -26.07 -28.05
C GLY A 249 -23.09 -24.66 -28.50
N ASP A 250 -23.55 -23.78 -27.60
CA ASP A 250 -23.91 -22.40 -27.94
C ASP A 250 -22.67 -21.48 -27.96
N THR A 251 -21.85 -21.65 -28.98
CA THR A 251 -20.64 -20.87 -29.19
C THR A 251 -20.90 -19.35 -29.26
N LEU A 252 -22.02 -18.94 -29.88
CA LEU A 252 -22.34 -17.52 -30.02
C LEU A 252 -22.69 -16.86 -28.68
N ALA A 253 -23.42 -17.59 -27.82
CA ALA A 253 -23.68 -17.10 -26.47
C ALA A 253 -22.40 -17.00 -25.64
N ALA A 254 -21.53 -18.00 -25.74
CA ALA A 254 -20.21 -17.99 -25.10
C ALA A 254 -19.36 -16.76 -25.52
N MET A 255 -19.33 -16.47 -26.82
CA MET A 255 -18.61 -15.30 -27.35
C MET A 255 -19.15 -13.97 -26.78
N ARG A 256 -20.49 -13.83 -26.69
CA ARG A 256 -21.11 -12.63 -26.08
C ARG A 256 -20.74 -12.48 -24.60
N ASP A 257 -20.72 -13.56 -23.86
CA ASP A 257 -20.34 -13.53 -22.44
C ASP A 257 -18.85 -13.20 -22.25
N TYR A 258 -17.95 -13.79 -23.05
CA TYR A 258 -16.52 -13.41 -23.05
C TYR A 258 -16.32 -11.94 -23.47
N GLU A 259 -17.11 -11.45 -24.43
CA GLU A 259 -17.06 -10.02 -24.77
C GLU A 259 -17.48 -9.14 -23.59
N LYS A 260 -18.51 -9.56 -22.84
CA LYS A 260 -18.92 -8.86 -21.64
C LYS A 260 -17.83 -8.85 -20.57
N VAL A 261 -17.09 -9.96 -20.39
CA VAL A 261 -15.92 -9.98 -19.51
C VAL A 261 -14.89 -8.93 -19.97
N ASN A 262 -14.55 -8.86 -21.26
CA ASN A 262 -13.58 -7.89 -21.78
C ASN A 262 -14.05 -6.42 -21.66
N GLN A 263 -15.38 -6.15 -21.67
CA GLN A 263 -15.93 -4.83 -21.41
C GLN A 263 -15.75 -4.43 -19.92
N LEU A 264 -15.92 -5.38 -19.00
CA LEU A 264 -15.78 -5.20 -17.56
C LEU A 264 -14.32 -5.19 -17.11
N ASP A 265 -13.50 -6.05 -17.71
CA ASP A 265 -12.06 -6.16 -17.47
C ASP A 265 -11.27 -6.19 -18.80
N LYS A 266 -10.81 -5.01 -19.20
CA LYS A 266 -10.06 -4.81 -20.46
C LYS A 266 -8.68 -5.49 -20.48
N ARG A 267 -8.18 -5.99 -19.36
CA ARG A 267 -6.88 -6.66 -19.28
C ARG A 267 -6.99 -8.16 -19.11
N ASN A 268 -8.17 -8.73 -19.24
CA ASN A 268 -8.37 -10.17 -19.17
C ASN A 268 -7.88 -10.86 -20.45
N ALA A 269 -6.60 -11.24 -20.46
CA ALA A 269 -5.97 -11.90 -21.58
C ALA A 269 -6.63 -13.25 -21.92
N LEU A 270 -7.09 -14.00 -20.90
CA LEU A 270 -7.73 -15.31 -21.06
C LEU A 270 -8.99 -15.24 -21.94
N THR A 271 -9.84 -14.23 -21.68
CA THR A 271 -11.08 -14.10 -22.49
C THR A 271 -10.83 -13.60 -23.90
N TYR A 272 -9.84 -12.73 -24.13
CA TYR A 272 -9.40 -12.39 -25.49
C TYR A 272 -8.89 -13.62 -26.23
N TYR A 273 -8.08 -14.45 -25.54
CA TYR A 273 -7.55 -15.68 -26.13
C TYR A 273 -8.67 -16.66 -26.50
N ASN A 274 -9.63 -16.90 -25.59
CA ASN A 274 -10.76 -17.79 -25.85
C ASN A 274 -11.62 -17.29 -27.02
N ARG A 275 -11.89 -15.98 -27.09
CA ARG A 275 -12.61 -15.38 -28.24
C ARG A 275 -11.83 -15.55 -29.55
N ALA A 276 -10.53 -15.29 -29.53
CA ALA A 276 -9.68 -15.48 -30.69
C ALA A 276 -9.69 -16.92 -31.17
N LEU A 277 -9.58 -17.88 -30.23
CA LEU A 277 -9.66 -19.30 -30.55
C LEU A 277 -11.01 -19.68 -31.18
N LEU A 278 -12.12 -19.17 -30.64
CA LEU A 278 -13.46 -19.44 -31.20
C LEU A 278 -13.63 -18.83 -32.59
N HIS A 279 -13.11 -17.63 -32.86
CA HIS A 279 -13.07 -17.07 -34.23
C HIS A 279 -12.20 -17.90 -35.16
N SER A 280 -11.01 -18.34 -34.70
CA SER A 280 -10.12 -19.20 -35.50
C SER A 280 -10.78 -20.54 -35.87
N LEU A 281 -11.51 -21.18 -34.94
CA LEU A 281 -12.27 -22.41 -35.19
C LEU A 281 -13.41 -22.24 -36.19
N ARG A 282 -13.88 -21.00 -36.38
CA ARG A 282 -14.90 -20.63 -37.37
C ARG A 282 -14.29 -20.11 -38.69
N GLU A 283 -12.94 -20.19 -38.79
CA GLU A 283 -12.18 -19.66 -39.92
C GLU A 283 -12.34 -18.13 -40.12
N GLU A 284 -12.74 -17.41 -39.07
CA GLU A 284 -12.92 -15.95 -39.04
C GLU A 284 -11.58 -15.29 -38.63
N PHE A 285 -10.52 -15.51 -39.40
CA PHE A 285 -9.14 -15.16 -39.07
C PHE A 285 -8.93 -13.64 -38.91
N ASP A 286 -9.61 -12.82 -39.72
CA ASP A 286 -9.57 -11.35 -39.61
C ASP A 286 -10.11 -10.85 -38.28
N LEU A 287 -11.04 -11.60 -37.64
CA LEU A 287 -11.57 -11.28 -36.29
C LEU A 287 -10.73 -11.87 -35.17
N ALA A 288 -10.05 -12.99 -35.41
CA ALA A 288 -9.17 -13.63 -34.47
C ALA A 288 -7.87 -12.85 -34.25
N LEU A 289 -7.28 -12.34 -35.31
CA LEU A 289 -5.96 -11.68 -35.32
C LEU A 289 -5.86 -10.53 -34.29
N PRO A 290 -6.72 -9.50 -34.32
CA PRO A 290 -6.63 -8.38 -33.37
C PRO A 290 -6.83 -8.81 -31.91
N LEU A 291 -7.55 -9.91 -31.65
CA LEU A 291 -7.70 -10.44 -30.31
C LEU A 291 -6.42 -11.11 -29.81
N TYR A 292 -5.72 -11.89 -30.67
CA TYR A 292 -4.40 -12.43 -30.33
C TYR A 292 -3.36 -11.32 -30.13
N GLU A 293 -3.41 -10.23 -30.90
CA GLU A 293 -2.56 -9.06 -30.70
C GLU A 293 -2.75 -8.46 -29.29
N LEU A 294 -4.00 -8.34 -28.82
CA LEU A 294 -4.29 -7.89 -27.47
C LEU A 294 -3.72 -8.87 -26.42
N VAL A 295 -3.85 -10.19 -26.64
CA VAL A 295 -3.29 -11.19 -25.73
C VAL A 295 -1.77 -11.04 -25.63
N THR A 296 -1.06 -10.97 -26.76
CA THR A 296 0.41 -10.84 -26.78
C THR A 296 0.90 -9.49 -26.21
N ALA A 297 0.08 -8.43 -26.31
CA ALA A 297 0.38 -7.13 -25.71
C ALA A 297 0.18 -7.14 -24.18
N ILE A 298 -0.87 -7.83 -23.67
CA ILE A 298 -1.14 -7.94 -22.25
C ILE A 298 -0.19 -8.92 -21.57
N ASN A 299 0.04 -10.08 -22.21
CA ASN A 299 0.89 -11.15 -21.71
C ASN A 299 1.90 -11.60 -22.79
N PRO A 300 3.06 -10.91 -22.90
CA PRO A 300 4.08 -11.21 -23.90
C PRO A 300 4.78 -12.56 -23.72
N GLU A 301 4.62 -13.21 -22.58
CA GLU A 301 5.22 -14.52 -22.29
C GLU A 301 4.31 -15.69 -22.62
N ASN A 302 3.09 -15.43 -23.10
CA ASN A 302 2.15 -16.48 -23.47
C ASN A 302 2.55 -17.16 -24.79
N VAL A 303 3.15 -18.34 -24.70
CA VAL A 303 3.63 -19.13 -25.83
C VAL A 303 2.51 -19.47 -26.82
N TYR A 304 1.35 -19.90 -26.30
CA TYR A 304 0.22 -20.30 -27.15
C TYR A 304 -0.42 -19.12 -27.88
N ALA A 305 -0.39 -17.93 -27.32
CA ALA A 305 -0.88 -16.75 -27.99
C ALA A 305 -0.04 -16.42 -29.22
N TRP A 306 1.29 -16.44 -29.11
CA TRP A 306 2.20 -16.28 -30.22
C TRP A 306 2.02 -17.38 -31.25
N PHE A 307 1.95 -18.63 -30.81
CA PHE A 307 1.78 -19.78 -31.70
C PHE A 307 0.46 -19.71 -32.48
N ASN A 308 -0.66 -19.47 -31.84
CA ASN A 308 -1.98 -19.41 -32.49
C ASN A 308 -2.13 -18.15 -33.36
N ARG A 309 -1.50 -17.02 -32.98
CA ARG A 309 -1.42 -15.85 -33.85
C ARG A 309 -0.60 -16.14 -35.11
N GLY A 310 0.51 -16.84 -34.96
CA GLY A 310 1.31 -17.31 -36.12
C GLY A 310 0.53 -18.24 -37.03
N ILE A 311 -0.31 -19.14 -36.50
CA ILE A 311 -1.22 -19.95 -37.33
C ILE A 311 -2.23 -19.04 -38.02
N THR A 312 -2.79 -18.04 -37.36
CA THR A 312 -3.76 -17.10 -37.91
C THR A 312 -3.12 -16.31 -39.09
N TYR A 313 -1.91 -15.77 -38.90
CA TYR A 313 -1.15 -15.13 -39.99
C TYR A 313 -0.89 -16.07 -41.15
N PHE A 314 -0.55 -17.34 -40.86
CA PHE A 314 -0.33 -18.33 -41.91
C PHE A 314 -1.58 -18.60 -42.75
N GLN A 315 -2.77 -18.65 -42.12
CA GLN A 315 -4.05 -18.81 -42.81
C GLN A 315 -4.44 -17.58 -43.66
N LEU A 316 -3.98 -16.40 -43.24
CA LEU A 316 -4.13 -15.15 -44.01
C LEU A 316 -3.05 -14.98 -45.10
N GLU A 317 -2.21 -16.00 -45.33
CA GLU A 317 -1.08 -16.00 -46.23
C GLU A 317 0.02 -14.97 -45.91
N GLU A 318 0.03 -14.43 -44.66
CA GLU A 318 1.07 -13.54 -44.13
C GLU A 318 2.21 -14.39 -43.56
N PHE A 319 2.99 -15.03 -44.45
CA PHE A 319 3.94 -16.08 -44.04
C PHE A 319 5.15 -15.55 -43.28
N GLN A 320 5.56 -14.28 -43.47
CA GLN A 320 6.67 -13.68 -42.73
C GLN A 320 6.28 -13.43 -41.27
N GLU A 321 5.15 -12.81 -41.07
CA GLU A 321 4.57 -12.55 -39.75
C GLU A 321 4.35 -13.86 -38.98
N ALA A 322 3.86 -14.88 -39.67
CA ALA A 322 3.71 -16.23 -39.13
C ALA A 322 5.05 -16.81 -38.66
N ALA A 323 6.11 -16.70 -39.46
CA ALA A 323 7.45 -17.20 -39.12
C ALA A 323 8.05 -16.45 -37.93
N ASP A 324 7.81 -15.14 -37.83
CA ASP A 324 8.26 -14.30 -36.73
C ASP A 324 7.56 -14.67 -35.44
N ASP A 325 6.26 -14.91 -35.46
CA ASP A 325 5.48 -15.36 -34.31
C ASP A 325 5.85 -16.76 -33.82
N PHE A 326 6.04 -17.70 -34.73
CA PHE A 326 6.59 -19.02 -34.40
C PHE A 326 7.99 -18.92 -33.82
N THR A 327 8.82 -17.99 -34.29
CA THR A 327 10.14 -17.72 -33.73
C THR A 327 10.01 -17.22 -32.30
N ARG A 328 9.05 -16.34 -32.00
CA ARG A 328 8.79 -15.88 -30.63
C ARG A 328 8.35 -17.01 -29.72
N ALA A 329 7.44 -17.88 -30.18
CA ALA A 329 7.00 -19.07 -29.43
C ALA A 329 8.18 -20.01 -29.14
N ILE A 330 9.10 -20.23 -30.10
CA ILE A 330 10.30 -21.05 -29.94
C ILE A 330 11.28 -20.43 -28.92
N ILE A 331 11.47 -19.11 -28.96
CA ILE A 331 12.33 -18.41 -27.98
C ILE A 331 11.80 -18.60 -26.54
N LEU A 332 10.48 -18.49 -26.38
CA LEU A 332 9.83 -18.69 -25.09
C LEU A 332 9.82 -20.16 -24.65
N PHE A 333 9.66 -21.08 -25.60
CA PHE A 333 9.64 -22.52 -25.36
C PHE A 333 10.39 -23.28 -26.46
N PRO A 334 11.71 -23.49 -26.34
CA PRO A 334 12.55 -24.12 -27.36
C PRO A 334 12.16 -25.55 -27.71
N ASP A 335 11.55 -26.30 -26.80
CA ASP A 335 11.15 -27.70 -27.01
C ASP A 335 9.74 -27.82 -27.62
N PHE A 336 9.14 -26.71 -28.06
CA PHE A 336 7.83 -26.72 -28.71
C PHE A 336 7.92 -27.18 -30.17
N ALA A 337 8.01 -28.48 -30.39
CA ALA A 337 8.14 -29.07 -31.73
C ALA A 337 7.11 -28.56 -32.74
N GLY A 338 5.87 -28.31 -32.34
CA GLY A 338 4.81 -27.75 -33.17
C GLY A 338 5.15 -26.36 -33.75
N ALA A 339 5.81 -25.50 -32.97
CA ALA A 339 6.24 -24.18 -33.47
C ALA A 339 7.38 -24.31 -34.50
N TRP A 340 8.32 -25.21 -34.29
CA TRP A 340 9.36 -25.51 -35.27
C TRP A 340 8.80 -26.05 -36.60
N ILE A 341 7.82 -26.98 -36.52
CA ILE A 341 7.16 -27.51 -37.73
C ILE A 341 6.45 -26.40 -38.50
N ASN A 342 5.63 -25.60 -37.82
CA ASN A 342 4.86 -24.55 -38.47
C ASN A 342 5.75 -23.44 -39.01
N ARG A 343 6.88 -23.11 -38.33
CA ARG A 343 7.86 -22.18 -38.90
C ARG A 343 8.56 -22.76 -40.11
N SER A 344 8.88 -24.06 -40.14
CA SER A 344 9.41 -24.75 -41.30
C SER A 344 8.47 -24.62 -42.52
N VAL A 345 7.16 -24.81 -42.31
CA VAL A 345 6.17 -24.67 -43.38
C VAL A 345 6.06 -23.23 -43.84
N ALA A 346 6.05 -22.26 -42.94
CA ALA A 346 6.02 -20.84 -43.27
C ALA A 346 7.27 -20.42 -44.08
N ARG A 347 8.48 -20.84 -43.67
CA ARG A 347 9.74 -20.60 -44.39
C ARG A 347 9.75 -21.22 -45.78
N ASN A 348 9.17 -22.41 -45.93
CA ASN A 348 9.02 -23.03 -47.26
C ASN A 348 8.17 -22.19 -48.18
N LYS A 349 7.06 -21.62 -47.68
CA LYS A 349 6.22 -20.67 -48.46
C LYS A 349 6.97 -19.39 -48.84
N LEU A 350 7.94 -18.98 -48.03
CA LEU A 350 8.84 -17.85 -48.32
C LEU A 350 10.04 -18.20 -49.23
N ASN A 351 10.13 -19.44 -49.73
CA ASN A 351 11.24 -19.99 -50.50
C ASN A 351 12.56 -20.10 -49.69
N ASP A 352 12.54 -20.03 -48.34
CA ASP A 352 13.67 -20.34 -47.50
C ASP A 352 13.75 -21.86 -47.25
N ASN A 353 14.15 -22.61 -48.26
CA ASN A 353 14.23 -24.06 -48.20
C ASN A 353 15.30 -24.58 -47.22
N ALA A 354 16.37 -23.79 -47.00
CA ALA A 354 17.43 -24.17 -46.07
C ALA A 354 16.96 -24.03 -44.61
N GLY A 355 16.37 -22.89 -44.27
CA GLY A 355 15.79 -22.66 -42.96
C GLY A 355 14.63 -23.61 -42.64
N SER A 356 13.77 -23.88 -43.63
CA SER A 356 12.68 -24.84 -43.53
C SER A 356 13.18 -26.23 -43.16
N ARG A 357 14.23 -26.76 -43.85
CA ARG A 357 14.83 -28.07 -43.58
C ARG A 357 15.43 -28.11 -42.16
N ALA A 358 16.18 -27.08 -41.76
CA ALA A 358 16.80 -27.01 -40.47
C ALA A 358 15.75 -27.02 -39.33
N ASP A 359 14.66 -26.25 -39.48
CA ASP A 359 13.56 -26.24 -38.50
C ASP A 359 12.86 -27.60 -38.39
N TYR A 360 12.64 -28.27 -39.53
CA TYR A 360 12.04 -29.61 -39.54
C TYR A 360 12.93 -30.65 -38.85
N GLU A 361 14.24 -30.63 -39.14
CA GLU A 361 15.22 -31.52 -38.49
C GLU A 361 15.27 -31.29 -36.99
N GLN A 362 15.20 -30.04 -36.53
CA GLN A 362 15.13 -29.69 -35.11
C GLN A 362 13.85 -30.22 -34.47
N ALA A 363 12.69 -30.03 -35.11
CA ALA A 363 11.43 -30.56 -34.62
C ALA A 363 11.46 -32.09 -34.46
N MET A 364 12.03 -32.80 -35.46
CA MET A 364 12.15 -34.25 -35.43
C MET A 364 13.11 -34.70 -34.34
N SER A 365 14.18 -33.95 -34.08
CA SER A 365 15.09 -34.21 -32.95
C SER A 365 14.37 -34.11 -31.61
N ILE A 366 13.55 -33.06 -31.41
CA ILE A 366 12.75 -32.86 -30.19
C ILE A 366 11.77 -34.04 -30.00
N ILE A 367 11.01 -34.38 -31.05
CA ILE A 367 10.03 -35.48 -31.02
C ILE A 367 10.72 -36.83 -30.74
N LYS A 368 11.90 -37.08 -31.34
CA LYS A 368 12.66 -38.26 -31.08
C LYS A 368 13.19 -38.34 -29.63
N ALA A 369 13.65 -37.23 -29.09
CA ALA A 369 14.05 -37.14 -27.69
C ALA A 369 12.90 -37.46 -26.76
N LEU A 370 11.73 -36.92 -27.02
CA LEU A 370 10.49 -37.16 -26.26
C LEU A 370 10.06 -38.63 -26.31
N ASN A 371 10.15 -39.28 -27.47
CA ASN A 371 9.78 -40.67 -27.64
C ASN A 371 10.83 -41.69 -27.05
N ASN A 372 12.10 -41.27 -26.96
CA ASN A 372 13.16 -42.15 -26.38
C ASN A 372 13.19 -42.07 -24.84
N GLU A 373 12.54 -41.10 -24.22
CA GLU A 373 12.43 -40.94 -22.77
C GLU A 373 11.31 -41.77 -22.12
N GLU A 374 10.63 -42.68 -22.90
CA GLU A 374 9.62 -43.62 -22.37
C GLU A 374 10.15 -44.55 -21.26
N GLY A 375 11.48 -44.52 -20.96
CA GLY A 375 12.11 -45.28 -19.87
C GLY A 375 12.16 -44.56 -18.53
N ASN A 376 11.91 -43.28 -18.43
CA ASN A 376 11.88 -42.55 -17.15
C ASN A 376 10.87 -41.39 -17.18
N PRO A 377 9.59 -41.65 -16.89
CA PRO A 377 8.54 -40.62 -16.82
C PRO A 377 8.88 -39.49 -15.85
N ASP A 378 9.65 -39.76 -14.79
CA ASP A 378 10.00 -38.79 -13.76
C ASP A 378 10.92 -37.68 -14.27
N SER A 379 11.77 -37.91 -15.27
CA SER A 379 12.67 -36.88 -15.80
C SER A 379 11.95 -35.86 -16.72
N LEU A 380 10.95 -36.34 -17.48
CA LEU A 380 10.10 -35.50 -18.32
C LEU A 380 9.08 -34.72 -17.46
N TYR A 381 8.42 -35.44 -16.55
CA TYR A 381 7.51 -34.84 -15.59
C TYR A 381 8.20 -33.88 -14.65
N ALA A 382 9.46 -34.11 -14.23
CA ALA A 382 10.20 -33.19 -13.38
C ALA A 382 10.53 -31.84 -14.07
N ARG A 383 10.80 -31.84 -15.40
CA ARG A 383 10.93 -30.59 -16.18
C ARG A 383 9.61 -29.85 -16.35
N TYR A 384 8.50 -30.59 -16.46
CA TYR A 384 7.15 -30.03 -16.64
C TYR A 384 6.36 -29.92 -15.36
N ALA A 385 6.78 -30.57 -14.27
CA ALA A 385 6.18 -30.50 -12.95
C ALA A 385 6.69 -29.29 -12.12
N ASP A 386 7.65 -28.53 -12.65
CA ASP A 386 7.94 -27.21 -12.11
C ASP A 386 6.72 -26.31 -12.40
N SER A 387 5.93 -26.07 -11.35
CA SER A 387 4.72 -25.22 -11.42
C SER A 387 5.02 -23.86 -12.02
N THR A 388 6.23 -23.33 -11.80
CA THR A 388 6.69 -22.06 -12.36
C THR A 388 6.87 -22.11 -13.88
N TYR A 389 7.16 -23.27 -14.45
CA TYR A 389 7.29 -23.46 -15.90
C TYR A 389 5.91 -23.61 -16.57
N PHE A 390 5.00 -24.35 -15.94
CA PHE A 390 3.60 -24.43 -16.39
C PHE A 390 2.85 -23.13 -16.18
N ASP A 391 3.11 -22.41 -15.10
CA ASP A 391 2.51 -21.10 -14.84
C ASP A 391 2.90 -20.07 -15.91
N LYS A 392 4.10 -20.13 -16.48
CA LYS A 392 4.49 -19.31 -17.62
C LYS A 392 3.76 -19.68 -18.91
N ILE A 393 3.53 -20.97 -19.15
CA ILE A 393 2.82 -21.46 -20.34
C ILE A 393 1.29 -21.24 -20.19
N PHE A 394 0.74 -21.42 -18.99
CA PHE A 394 -0.67 -21.30 -18.65
C PHE A 394 -1.00 -20.04 -17.83
N ALA A 395 -0.17 -18.99 -17.94
CA ALA A 395 -0.40 -17.70 -17.25
C ALA A 395 -1.80 -17.09 -17.47
N LEU A 396 -2.62 -17.74 -18.27
CA LEU A 396 -4.02 -17.44 -18.49
C LEU A 396 -4.91 -17.69 -17.24
N GLN A 397 -4.47 -18.51 -16.28
CA GLN A 397 -5.26 -18.78 -15.06
C GLN A 397 -5.11 -17.71 -13.98
N SER A 398 -4.07 -16.88 -14.05
CA SER A 398 -3.77 -15.87 -13.02
C SER A 398 -4.71 -14.66 -13.04
N ASP A 399 -5.38 -14.40 -14.16
CA ASP A 399 -6.18 -13.17 -14.34
C ASP A 399 -7.40 -13.08 -13.40
N PHE A 400 -7.92 -14.22 -12.89
CA PHE A 400 -9.00 -14.25 -11.92
C PHE A 400 -8.57 -14.57 -10.48
N VAL A 401 -7.38 -15.14 -10.28
CA VAL A 401 -6.92 -15.66 -8.98
C VAL A 401 -6.08 -14.65 -8.22
N ASN A 402 -5.30 -13.82 -8.92
CA ASN A 402 -4.41 -12.87 -8.25
C ASN A 402 -5.10 -11.54 -7.99
N GLY A 403 -5.53 -11.33 -6.74
CA GLY A 403 -5.91 -10.01 -6.22
C GLY A 403 -4.81 -8.94 -6.37
N GLU A 404 -3.59 -9.32 -6.82
CA GLU A 404 -2.49 -8.41 -7.13
C GLU A 404 -2.76 -7.49 -8.32
N SER A 405 -3.50 -7.94 -9.33
CA SER A 405 -3.91 -7.05 -10.42
C SER A 405 -4.95 -6.00 -9.97
N ARG A 406 -5.71 -6.27 -8.89
CA ARG A 406 -6.58 -5.28 -8.25
C ARG A 406 -5.80 -4.29 -7.39
N LYS A 407 -4.66 -4.67 -6.82
CA LYS A 407 -3.79 -3.75 -6.05
C LYS A 407 -3.33 -2.56 -6.90
N SER A 408 -3.10 -2.76 -8.21
CA SER A 408 -2.67 -1.67 -9.11
C SER A 408 -3.79 -0.72 -9.57
N ARG A 409 -5.07 -1.08 -9.47
CA ARG A 409 -6.20 -0.32 -10.06
C ARG A 409 -6.94 0.61 -9.09
N LEU A 410 -6.90 0.36 -7.78
CA LEU A 410 -7.39 1.31 -6.77
C LEU A 410 -6.40 2.45 -6.50
N GLN A 411 -5.25 2.45 -7.19
CA GLN A 411 -4.11 3.32 -6.93
C GLN A 411 -4.13 4.66 -7.68
N PHE A 412 -5.11 4.93 -8.55
CA PHE A 412 -5.22 6.22 -9.25
C PHE A 412 -6.08 7.25 -8.49
N GLN A 413 -5.95 7.33 -7.19
CA GLN A 413 -6.04 8.63 -6.54
C GLN A 413 -4.63 9.20 -6.60
N GLU A 414 -4.45 10.30 -7.32
CA GLU A 414 -3.23 11.11 -7.31
C GLU A 414 -3.02 11.63 -5.89
N VAL A 415 -2.38 10.82 -5.05
CA VAL A 415 -1.82 11.28 -3.79
C VAL A 415 -0.43 11.77 -4.14
N ASP A 416 -0.23 13.05 -4.02
CA ASP A 416 1.09 13.66 -4.18
C ASP A 416 1.97 13.19 -3.00
N ILE A 417 2.76 12.14 -3.25
CA ILE A 417 3.65 11.53 -2.27
C ILE A 417 4.99 12.25 -2.39
N ALA A 418 5.18 13.27 -1.56
CA ALA A 418 6.42 14.01 -1.49
C ALA A 418 6.93 14.06 -0.04
N PRO A 419 8.27 14.10 0.17
CA PRO A 419 8.84 14.35 1.48
C PRO A 419 8.42 15.71 2.03
N TYR A 420 8.24 15.78 3.35
CA TYR A 420 8.03 17.07 4.00
C TYR A 420 9.28 17.93 3.92
N GLY A 421 9.08 19.24 3.66
CA GLY A 421 10.15 20.21 3.54
C GLY A 421 10.95 20.42 4.84
N ALA A 422 12.02 21.20 4.75
CA ALA A 422 12.86 21.55 5.89
C ALA A 422 12.12 22.47 6.88
N ILE A 423 12.42 22.32 8.19
CA ILE A 423 11.80 23.11 9.26
C ILE A 423 12.47 24.47 9.39
N SER A 424 11.67 25.52 9.37
CA SER A 424 12.08 26.91 9.63
C SER A 424 11.12 27.61 10.59
N LEU A 425 11.58 28.63 11.29
CA LEU A 425 10.74 29.47 12.15
C LEU A 425 10.08 30.56 11.30
N MET A 426 8.77 30.43 11.05
CA MET A 426 8.02 31.32 10.17
C MET A 426 6.74 31.84 10.84
N PRO A 427 6.28 33.06 10.49
CA PRO A 427 4.98 33.57 10.94
C PRO A 427 3.82 32.83 10.24
N THR A 428 2.75 32.56 10.98
CA THR A 428 1.52 32.00 10.42
C THR A 428 0.29 32.70 10.99
N THR A 429 -0.77 32.77 10.18
CA THR A 429 -2.10 33.28 10.61
C THR A 429 -3.00 32.17 11.12
N ASP A 430 -2.65 30.91 10.90
CA ASP A 430 -3.46 29.78 11.33
C ASP A 430 -3.43 29.65 12.85
N LYS A 431 -4.61 29.78 13.46
CA LYS A 431 -4.77 29.32 14.85
C LYS A 431 -4.61 27.82 14.84
N PRO A 432 -3.78 27.25 15.73
CA PRO A 432 -3.77 25.81 15.94
C PRO A 432 -5.20 25.34 16.16
N LEU A 433 -5.63 24.33 15.42
CA LEU A 433 -6.97 23.73 15.59
C LEU A 433 -7.15 23.42 17.08
N ARG A 434 -8.26 23.84 17.68
CA ARG A 434 -8.54 23.65 19.10
C ARG A 434 -8.34 22.19 19.48
N GLY A 435 -7.32 21.92 20.32
CA GLY A 435 -7.02 20.59 20.84
C GLY A 435 -5.80 19.91 20.24
N GLN A 436 -5.26 20.35 19.10
CA GLN A 436 -3.95 19.92 18.63
C GLN A 436 -2.88 20.77 19.31
N LYS A 437 -2.32 20.25 20.40
CA LYS A 437 -0.95 20.62 20.77
C LYS A 437 -0.10 20.01 19.67
N LEU A 438 0.42 20.86 18.77
CA LEU A 438 1.44 20.43 17.82
C LEU A 438 2.57 19.87 18.67
N PRO A 439 3.01 18.62 18.47
CA PRO A 439 3.95 17.95 19.35
C PRO A 439 5.34 18.57 19.41
N TYR A 440 5.63 19.59 18.59
CA TYR A 440 6.92 20.23 18.43
C TYR A 440 7.26 21.30 19.46
N PHE A 441 6.42 21.54 20.46
CA PHE A 441 6.48 22.74 21.27
C PHE A 441 7.27 22.65 22.57
N THR A 442 7.88 21.53 22.91
CA THR A 442 8.64 21.45 24.19
C THR A 442 9.83 22.39 24.26
N TYR A 443 10.47 22.69 23.12
CA TYR A 443 11.58 23.65 23.06
C TYR A 443 11.13 25.10 22.85
N SER A 444 9.95 25.32 22.24
CA SER A 444 9.46 26.63 21.85
C SER A 444 8.25 27.12 22.67
N GLU A 445 7.61 26.27 23.50
CA GLU A 445 6.41 26.67 24.26
C GLU A 445 6.68 27.89 25.15
N LEU A 446 7.80 27.92 25.83
CA LEU A 446 8.21 29.06 26.66
C LEU A 446 8.47 30.33 25.80
N PHE A 447 9.08 30.14 24.65
CA PHE A 447 9.46 31.23 23.75
C PHE A 447 8.25 31.76 22.96
N VAL A 448 7.43 30.88 22.40
CA VAL A 448 6.22 31.25 21.65
C VAL A 448 5.15 31.78 22.60
N SER A 449 5.02 31.26 23.82
CA SER A 449 4.09 31.80 24.82
C SER A 449 4.51 33.17 25.30
N GLN A 450 5.82 33.43 25.52
CA GLN A 450 6.35 34.72 25.86
C GLN A 450 6.18 35.73 24.72
N PHE A 451 6.45 35.29 23.49
CA PHE A 451 6.29 36.07 22.25
C PHE A 451 4.82 36.45 22.00
N ASN A 452 3.87 35.51 22.14
CA ASN A 452 2.45 35.72 21.91
C ASN A 452 1.79 36.56 23.02
N SER A 453 2.38 36.65 24.21
CA SER A 453 1.85 37.44 25.31
C SER A 453 2.14 38.97 25.17
N GLU A 454 3.19 39.34 24.41
CA GLU A 454 3.66 40.70 24.27
C GLU A 454 3.12 41.45 23.04
N ASN A 455 2.41 40.76 22.12
CA ASN A 455 1.99 41.33 20.84
C ASN A 455 0.48 41.32 20.59
N ASP A 456 -0.02 42.42 20.05
CA ASP A 456 -1.39 42.55 19.55
C ASP A 456 -1.63 41.59 18.37
N LYS A 457 -2.34 40.54 18.66
CA LYS A 457 -3.26 39.67 17.90
C LYS A 457 -3.03 39.36 16.39
N ALA A 458 -1.94 39.74 15.73
CA ALA A 458 -1.87 39.60 14.28
C ALA A 458 -1.08 38.36 13.76
N PHE A 459 0.01 37.93 14.44
CA PHE A 459 0.86 36.85 13.94
C PHE A 459 1.45 36.00 15.04
N ASN A 460 1.44 34.67 14.84
CA ASN A 460 2.16 33.71 15.65
C ASN A 460 3.36 33.16 14.86
N PHE A 461 4.51 32.95 15.51
CA PHE A 461 5.66 32.29 14.88
C PHE A 461 5.67 30.81 15.28
N PHE A 462 5.82 29.93 14.29
CA PHE A 462 5.89 28.50 14.51
C PHE A 462 7.06 27.88 13.72
N LEU A 463 7.63 26.83 14.26
CA LEU A 463 8.46 25.93 13.48
C LEU A 463 7.56 25.15 12.52
N THR A 464 7.79 25.24 11.22
CA THR A 464 6.95 24.64 10.20
C THR A 464 7.76 24.15 9.01
N THR A 465 7.27 23.11 8.36
CA THR A 465 7.78 22.59 7.08
C THR A 465 7.11 23.27 5.88
N LYS A 466 5.99 23.99 6.10
CA LYS A 466 5.27 24.68 5.02
C LYS A 466 5.84 26.06 4.86
N ALA A 467 6.43 26.34 3.69
CA ALA A 467 6.65 27.72 3.28
C ALA A 467 5.32 28.44 3.26
N ALA A 468 5.29 29.69 3.73
CA ALA A 468 4.07 30.45 3.93
C ALA A 468 3.38 30.75 2.59
N ASP A 469 2.54 29.88 2.08
CA ASP A 469 1.61 30.15 0.98
C ASP A 469 0.61 31.29 1.31
N TYR A 470 0.60 31.74 2.55
CA TYR A 470 -0.37 32.72 3.08
C TYR A 470 0.04 34.19 2.98
N PHE A 471 1.24 34.50 2.50
CA PHE A 471 1.74 35.88 2.56
C PHE A 471 1.61 36.70 1.27
N SER A 472 0.97 36.21 0.23
CA SER A 472 0.80 36.99 -1.01
C SER A 472 -0.05 38.25 -0.82
N ALA A 473 -0.86 38.34 0.25
CA ALA A 473 -1.78 39.47 0.50
C ALA A 473 -1.34 40.50 1.56
N ALA A 474 -0.30 40.16 2.38
CA ALA A 474 0.11 41.00 3.52
C ALA A 474 1.51 41.67 3.37
N SER A 475 2.09 41.62 2.17
CA SER A 475 3.52 41.91 1.96
C SER A 475 3.97 43.36 1.95
N GLU A 476 3.10 44.34 2.21
CA GLU A 476 3.47 45.76 2.11
C GLU A 476 3.95 46.43 3.42
N LYS A 477 3.78 45.78 4.59
CA LYS A 477 4.24 46.37 5.84
C LYS A 477 5.45 45.59 6.40
N PRO A 478 6.53 46.30 6.82
CA PRO A 478 7.64 45.62 7.50
C PRO A 478 7.17 45.04 8.82
N LEU A 479 7.63 43.81 9.10
CA LEU A 479 7.42 43.13 10.39
C LEU A 479 8.19 43.92 11.48
N THR A 480 7.53 44.87 12.13
CA THR A 480 8.06 45.59 13.28
C THR A 480 7.44 45.02 14.55
N VAL A 481 8.15 44.09 15.19
CA VAL A 481 7.80 43.55 16.47
C VAL A 481 8.92 43.85 17.44
N SER A 482 8.62 44.49 18.55
CA SER A 482 9.61 45.04 19.49
C SER A 482 10.49 43.98 20.18
N SER A 483 10.10 42.69 20.11
CA SER A 483 10.83 41.57 20.71
C SER A 483 11.67 40.73 19.75
N ILE A 484 11.57 40.94 18.44
CA ILE A 484 12.37 40.22 17.43
C ILE A 484 13.52 41.14 16.97
N PRO A 485 14.78 40.63 16.92
CA PRO A 485 15.84 41.38 16.32
C PRO A 485 15.52 41.77 14.88
N ALA A 486 15.75 43.04 14.53
CA ALA A 486 15.43 43.58 13.20
C ALA A 486 16.07 42.78 12.06
N ALA A 487 17.28 42.28 12.25
CA ALA A 487 17.98 41.45 11.27
C ALA A 487 17.28 40.09 11.06
N PHE A 488 16.74 39.46 12.13
CA PHE A 488 16.02 38.20 11.99
C PHE A 488 14.67 38.40 11.26
N ALA A 489 13.94 39.46 11.63
CA ALA A 489 12.67 39.83 10.98
C ALA A 489 12.90 40.16 9.47
N GLU A 490 14.00 40.85 9.14
CA GLU A 490 14.38 41.08 7.75
C GLU A 490 14.69 39.79 7.02
N GLY A 491 15.45 38.86 7.63
CA GLY A 491 15.76 37.55 7.07
C GLY A 491 14.50 36.77 6.71
N VAL A 492 13.51 36.70 7.63
CA VAL A 492 12.21 36.06 7.39
C VAL A 492 11.44 36.74 6.26
N SER A 493 11.40 38.09 6.26
CA SER A 493 10.72 38.85 5.21
C SER A 493 11.32 38.59 3.82
N GLN A 494 12.64 38.58 3.71
CA GLN A 494 13.33 38.34 2.45
C GLN A 494 13.20 36.87 2.00
N GLN A 495 13.20 35.91 2.94
CA GLN A 495 12.96 34.49 2.66
C GLN A 495 11.57 34.29 2.05
N ILE A 496 10.53 34.88 2.64
CA ILE A 496 9.14 34.82 2.13
C ILE A 496 9.04 35.40 0.71
N LYS A 497 9.77 36.50 0.44
CA LYS A 497 9.80 37.13 -0.89
C LYS A 497 10.65 36.37 -1.92
N GLY A 498 11.30 35.27 -1.54
CA GLY A 498 12.22 34.53 -2.39
C GLY A 498 13.56 35.23 -2.65
N ASN A 499 13.88 36.32 -1.93
CA ASN A 499 15.12 37.08 -2.04
C ASN A 499 16.24 36.41 -1.22
N TYR A 500 16.65 35.21 -1.61
CA TYR A 500 17.55 34.35 -0.84
C TYR A 500 18.85 35.01 -0.47
N SER A 501 19.44 35.83 -1.35
CA SER A 501 20.72 36.48 -1.04
C SER A 501 20.60 37.45 0.15
N ASN A 502 19.56 38.30 0.19
CA ASN A 502 19.36 39.23 1.30
C ASN A 502 18.95 38.50 2.59
N ALA A 503 18.19 37.40 2.48
CA ALA A 503 17.85 36.57 3.62
C ALA A 503 19.07 35.91 4.24
N ILE A 504 20.00 35.40 3.41
CA ILE A 504 21.28 34.82 3.84
C ILE A 504 22.09 35.85 4.63
N ASP A 505 22.25 37.06 4.11
CA ASP A 505 23.04 38.13 4.77
C ASP A 505 22.42 38.51 6.13
N ALA A 506 21.10 38.58 6.21
CA ALA A 506 20.38 38.89 7.44
C ALA A 506 20.54 37.80 8.51
N TYR A 507 20.41 36.51 8.10
CA TYR A 507 20.56 35.38 9.05
C TYR A 507 22.02 35.18 9.49
N TYR A 508 23.02 35.46 8.64
CA TYR A 508 24.43 35.40 9.06
C TYR A 508 24.75 36.42 10.16
N GLN A 509 24.11 37.60 10.18
CA GLN A 509 24.27 38.57 11.26
C GLN A 509 23.77 38.07 12.60
N MET A 510 22.82 37.09 12.56
CA MET A 510 22.14 36.57 13.72
C MET A 510 22.66 35.21 14.20
N ILE A 511 23.55 34.53 13.45
CA ILE A 511 23.94 33.14 13.72
C ILE A 511 24.61 32.96 15.10
N ASN A 512 25.28 34.01 15.60
CA ASN A 512 25.95 34.02 16.91
C ASN A 512 25.10 34.68 18.01
N HIS A 513 23.84 35.03 17.74
CA HIS A 513 22.99 35.65 18.76
C HIS A 513 22.62 34.62 19.84
N PRO A 514 22.75 34.93 21.15
CA PRO A 514 22.54 33.93 22.21
C PRO A 514 21.18 33.28 22.20
N ASP A 515 20.09 34.01 21.91
CA ASP A 515 18.74 33.51 21.97
C ASP A 515 18.18 33.14 20.58
N TRP A 516 18.69 33.75 19.51
CA TRP A 516 18.15 33.64 18.14
C TRP A 516 19.06 32.89 17.18
N GLY A 517 20.31 32.59 17.56
CA GLY A 517 21.31 31.98 16.69
C GLY A 517 20.86 30.60 16.16
N THR A 518 20.23 29.78 16.99
CA THR A 518 19.68 28.47 16.59
C THR A 518 18.62 28.60 15.49
N TYR A 519 17.69 29.53 15.65
CA TYR A 519 16.63 29.73 14.67
C TYR A 519 17.15 30.36 13.39
N ALA A 520 18.12 31.28 13.53
CA ALA A 520 18.80 31.86 12.38
C ALA A 520 19.58 30.81 11.58
N ALA A 521 20.25 29.87 12.24
CA ALA A 521 20.98 28.77 11.59
C ALA A 521 19.99 27.79 10.88
N LEU A 522 18.85 27.46 11.52
CA LEU A 522 17.83 26.62 10.88
C LEU A 522 17.27 27.30 9.63
N ASN A 523 16.84 28.56 9.72
CA ASN A 523 16.31 29.30 8.59
C ASN A 523 17.35 29.50 7.49
N LEU A 524 18.62 29.81 7.87
CA LEU A 524 19.74 29.95 6.94
C LEU A 524 19.97 28.66 6.14
N SER A 525 19.93 27.50 6.80
CA SER A 525 20.09 26.22 6.10
C SER A 525 19.03 25.99 5.03
N VAL A 526 17.77 26.35 5.32
CA VAL A 526 16.64 26.26 4.37
C VAL A 526 16.83 27.20 3.19
N VAL A 527 17.23 28.44 3.45
CA VAL A 527 17.44 29.45 2.40
C VAL A 527 18.65 29.09 1.51
N LEU A 528 19.72 28.57 2.09
CA LEU A 528 20.88 28.09 1.33
C LEU A 528 20.54 26.90 0.43
N ALA A 529 19.75 25.94 0.94
CA ALA A 529 19.26 24.82 0.15
C ALA A 529 18.36 25.29 -1.01
N GLY A 530 17.38 26.14 -0.74
CA GLY A 530 16.50 26.70 -1.76
C GLY A 530 17.25 27.53 -2.82
N LYS A 531 18.28 28.27 -2.43
CA LYS A 531 19.16 28.98 -3.39
C LYS A 531 19.94 28.02 -4.29
N ALA A 532 20.42 26.89 -3.73
CA ALA A 532 21.13 25.88 -4.50
C ALA A 532 20.21 25.22 -5.55
N GLU A 533 18.98 24.91 -5.16
CA GLU A 533 17.95 24.37 -6.07
C GLU A 533 17.60 25.37 -7.19
N LEU A 534 17.43 26.64 -6.85
CA LEU A 534 17.14 27.68 -7.83
C LEU A 534 18.28 27.83 -8.85
N LEU A 535 19.53 27.78 -8.41
CA LEU A 535 20.70 27.85 -9.29
C LEU A 535 20.76 26.63 -10.23
N LEU A 536 20.51 25.44 -9.73
CA LEU A 536 20.44 24.22 -10.54
C LEU A 536 19.32 24.30 -11.57
N ALA A 537 18.14 24.80 -11.19
CA ALA A 537 17.01 24.99 -12.10
C ALA A 537 17.35 26.01 -13.21
N ALA A 538 18.02 27.11 -12.88
CA ALA A 538 18.45 28.11 -13.84
C ALA A 538 19.48 27.54 -14.84
N GLU A 539 20.50 26.80 -14.35
CA GLU A 539 21.48 26.12 -15.22
C GLU A 539 20.79 25.09 -16.15
N SER A 540 19.81 24.34 -15.63
CA SER A 540 19.06 23.35 -16.41
C SER A 540 18.24 24.03 -17.51
N TYR A 541 17.65 25.19 -17.24
CA TYR A 541 16.90 25.99 -18.22
C TYR A 541 17.82 26.54 -19.32
N ASP A 542 18.98 27.09 -18.96
CA ASP A 542 19.98 27.59 -19.92
C ASP A 542 20.50 26.46 -20.83
N ASN A 543 20.78 25.27 -20.25
CA ASN A 543 21.18 24.10 -21.02
C ASN A 543 20.07 23.62 -21.97
N ALA A 544 18.81 23.63 -21.58
CA ALA A 544 17.68 23.29 -22.44
C ALA A 544 17.55 24.24 -23.64
N ILE A 545 17.78 25.54 -23.42
CA ILE A 545 17.79 26.57 -24.49
C ILE A 545 18.97 26.33 -25.45
N MET A 546 20.14 25.98 -24.95
CA MET A 546 21.33 25.69 -25.77
C MET A 546 21.14 24.44 -26.62
N ILE A 547 20.52 23.37 -26.08
CA ILE A 547 20.23 22.12 -26.80
C ILE A 547 19.23 22.37 -27.94
N THR A 548 18.23 23.22 -27.75
CA THR A 548 17.27 23.57 -28.79
C THR A 548 17.89 24.37 -29.94
N ARG A 549 19.01 25.04 -29.70
CA ARG A 549 19.77 25.78 -30.73
C ARG A 549 20.77 24.90 -31.51
N GLN A 550 21.23 23.79 -30.93
CA GLN A 550 22.11 22.82 -31.59
C GLN A 550 21.33 21.59 -32.03
N LYS A 551 21.05 21.45 -33.34
CA LYS A 551 20.59 20.21 -33.97
C LYS A 551 21.74 19.19 -33.97
N SER A 552 22.05 18.54 -32.86
CA SER A 552 23.02 17.46 -32.84
C SER A 552 22.34 16.10 -32.68
N LYS A 553 22.78 15.14 -33.52
CA LYS A 553 22.24 13.78 -33.65
C LYS A 553 22.64 12.81 -32.51
N GLN A 554 23.25 13.27 -31.45
CA GLN A 554 23.60 12.45 -30.28
C GLN A 554 22.90 13.01 -29.06
N LYS A 555 22.00 12.22 -28.44
CA LYS A 555 21.51 12.49 -27.08
C LYS A 555 22.68 12.31 -26.12
N PRO A 556 23.20 13.37 -25.46
CA PRO A 556 24.13 13.16 -24.38
C PRO A 556 23.41 12.40 -23.25
N ALA A 557 24.11 11.49 -22.58
CA ALA A 557 23.65 10.94 -21.31
C ALA A 557 23.50 12.15 -20.36
N ILE A 558 22.28 12.41 -19.92
CA ILE A 558 22.00 13.48 -18.94
C ILE A 558 22.49 12.91 -17.61
N GLU A 559 23.72 13.27 -17.21
CA GLU A 559 24.10 13.15 -15.81
C GLU A 559 23.13 14.04 -15.01
N GLN A 560 22.35 13.45 -14.12
CA GLN A 560 21.51 14.19 -13.19
C GLN A 560 22.45 14.99 -12.24
N LYS A 561 22.64 16.28 -12.54
CA LYS A 561 23.33 17.18 -11.61
C LYS A 561 22.49 17.36 -10.36
N VAL A 562 23.11 17.21 -9.21
CA VAL A 562 22.53 17.51 -7.89
C VAL A 562 22.95 18.93 -7.49
N ALA A 563 22.06 19.66 -6.82
CA ALA A 563 22.36 21.01 -6.33
C ALA A 563 23.50 20.98 -5.28
N ASP A 564 24.29 22.07 -5.20
CA ASP A 564 25.36 22.18 -4.19
C ASP A 564 24.78 22.56 -2.82
N TYR A 565 24.46 21.54 -2.02
CA TYR A 565 23.97 21.71 -0.66
C TYR A 565 25.08 21.86 0.40
N LYS A 566 26.35 21.91 0.01
CA LYS A 566 27.47 21.99 0.96
C LYS A 566 27.35 23.16 1.94
N PRO A 567 27.03 24.42 1.51
CA PRO A 567 26.89 25.55 2.44
C PRO A 567 25.79 25.31 3.49
N ALA A 568 24.64 24.76 3.10
CA ALA A 568 23.55 24.45 4.03
C ALA A 568 23.95 23.37 5.04
N ARG A 569 24.66 22.34 4.58
CA ARG A 569 25.19 21.25 5.42
C ARG A 569 26.18 21.76 6.45
N GLU A 570 27.09 22.64 6.07
CA GLU A 570 28.10 23.22 6.97
C GLU A 570 27.45 24.02 8.10
N VAL A 571 26.43 24.83 7.82
CA VAL A 571 25.65 25.57 8.83
C VAL A 571 25.00 24.63 9.84
N LEU A 572 24.35 23.56 9.37
CA LEU A 572 23.72 22.57 10.26
C LEU A 572 24.74 21.79 11.08
N GLN A 573 25.90 21.44 10.50
CA GLN A 573 26.96 20.78 11.24
C GLN A 573 27.58 21.69 12.33
N GLN A 574 27.72 22.98 12.07
CA GLN A 574 28.14 23.95 13.09
C GLN A 574 27.12 24.06 14.22
N LEU A 575 25.84 24.13 13.88
CA LEU A 575 24.75 24.11 14.88
C LEU A 575 24.77 22.83 15.72
N LEU A 576 24.92 21.66 15.10
CA LEU A 576 24.99 20.38 15.77
C LEU A 576 26.25 20.17 16.62
N ASN A 577 27.36 20.84 16.30
CA ASN A 577 28.55 20.86 17.13
C ASN A 577 28.32 21.64 18.44
N SER A 578 27.49 22.69 18.41
CA SER A 578 27.12 23.48 19.60
C SER A 578 25.94 22.91 20.36
N ASP A 579 24.94 22.35 19.64
CA ASP A 579 23.74 21.72 20.20
C ASP A 579 23.44 20.39 19.49
N ARG A 580 24.14 19.34 19.93
CA ARG A 580 24.02 17.98 19.34
C ARG A 580 22.62 17.38 19.51
N LYS A 581 21.79 17.90 20.43
CA LYS A 581 20.44 17.39 20.72
C LYS A 581 19.36 18.09 19.90
N ASN A 582 19.73 19.00 19.01
CA ASN A 582 18.78 19.74 18.19
C ASN A 582 18.13 18.84 17.14
N ALA A 583 16.91 18.33 17.45
CA ALA A 583 16.19 17.42 16.58
C ALA A 583 15.87 18.04 15.19
N PHE A 584 15.58 19.35 15.17
CA PHE A 584 15.22 20.04 13.92
C PHE A 584 16.45 20.23 13.00
N ALA A 585 17.62 20.43 13.58
CA ALA A 585 18.87 20.47 12.81
C ALA A 585 19.20 19.10 12.21
N TRP A 586 19.02 18.03 12.96
CA TRP A 586 19.14 16.66 12.45
C TRP A 586 18.14 16.37 11.34
N TYR A 587 16.88 16.77 11.52
CA TYR A 587 15.84 16.61 10.51
C TYR A 587 16.17 17.34 9.20
N ASN A 588 16.58 18.63 9.30
CA ASN A 588 16.97 19.41 8.13
C ASN A 588 18.22 18.82 7.45
N LEU A 589 19.16 18.28 8.22
CA LEU A 589 20.32 17.57 7.67
C LEU A 589 19.89 16.31 6.91
N GLY A 590 18.94 15.58 7.44
CA GLY A 590 18.32 14.44 6.76
C GLY A 590 17.70 14.81 5.41
N ASN A 591 16.97 15.93 5.35
CA ASN A 591 16.40 16.43 4.11
C ASN A 591 17.49 16.81 3.09
N ILE A 592 18.57 17.44 3.52
CA ILE A 592 19.71 17.76 2.65
C ILE A 592 20.37 16.50 2.11
N HIS A 593 20.56 15.47 2.94
CA HIS A 593 21.09 14.19 2.48
C HIS A 593 20.14 13.52 1.48
N LEU A 594 18.83 13.53 1.74
CA LEU A 594 17.82 12.98 0.83
C LEU A 594 17.87 13.69 -0.54
N GLN A 595 17.90 15.03 -0.55
CA GLN A 595 18.00 15.85 -1.77
C GLN A 595 19.33 15.62 -2.50
N SER A 596 20.41 15.31 -1.76
CA SER A 596 21.71 14.93 -2.32
C SER A 596 21.74 13.46 -2.81
N GLN A 597 20.66 12.70 -2.67
CA GLN A 597 20.56 11.25 -2.94
C GLN A 597 21.49 10.40 -2.04
N ASP A 598 21.90 10.93 -0.90
CA ASP A 598 22.68 10.26 0.14
C ASP A 598 21.73 9.54 1.11
N PHE A 599 21.08 8.44 0.67
CA PHE A 599 19.96 7.84 1.38
C PHE A 599 20.28 7.29 2.78
N HIS A 600 21.41 6.60 2.97
CA HIS A 600 21.81 6.08 4.29
C HIS A 600 22.11 7.20 5.29
N PRO A 601 22.93 8.24 4.95
CA PRO A 601 23.09 9.41 5.82
C PRO A 601 21.79 10.15 6.13
N ALA A 602 20.80 10.14 5.20
CA ALA A 602 19.49 10.71 5.46
C ALA A 602 18.74 9.93 6.54
N ILE A 603 18.72 8.58 6.46
CA ILE A 603 18.09 7.70 7.47
C ILE A 603 18.75 7.89 8.84
N ASP A 604 20.09 7.98 8.90
CA ASP A 604 20.82 8.21 10.14
C ASP A 604 20.44 9.55 10.77
N ALA A 605 20.38 10.61 9.96
CA ALA A 605 20.03 11.94 10.43
C ALA A 605 18.56 12.01 10.92
N TYR A 606 17.60 11.42 10.19
CA TYR A 606 16.23 11.32 10.68
C TYR A 606 16.14 10.49 11.96
N SER A 607 16.93 9.44 12.10
CA SER A 607 16.96 8.59 13.30
C SER A 607 17.46 9.37 14.53
N GLU A 608 18.50 10.20 14.39
CA GLU A 608 18.93 11.12 15.45
C GLU A 608 17.85 12.19 15.75
N ALA A 609 17.15 12.72 14.73
CA ALA A 609 16.05 13.64 14.95
C ALA A 609 14.94 13.01 15.78
N ILE A 610 14.50 11.79 15.44
CA ILE A 610 13.48 11.02 16.16
C ILE A 610 13.92 10.69 17.59
N LYS A 611 15.17 10.37 17.78
CA LYS A 611 15.73 10.06 19.11
C LYS A 611 15.63 11.24 20.08
N TYR A 612 15.85 12.47 19.58
CA TYR A 612 15.78 13.68 20.41
C TYR A 612 14.37 14.28 20.47
N GLU A 613 13.55 14.09 19.42
CA GLU A 613 12.14 14.51 19.37
C GLU A 613 11.27 13.35 18.84
N PRO A 614 10.86 12.42 19.72
CA PRO A 614 10.05 11.25 19.32
C PRO A 614 8.65 11.60 18.81
N ALA A 615 8.24 12.86 18.90
CA ALA A 615 6.95 13.34 18.41
C ALA A 615 7.06 14.03 17.04
N LEU A 616 8.24 14.06 16.40
CA LEU A 616 8.47 14.68 15.10
C LEU A 616 7.96 13.76 13.98
N ALA A 617 6.67 13.89 13.66
CA ALA A 617 5.98 13.02 12.71
C ALA A 617 6.60 13.06 11.30
N GLU A 618 7.04 14.24 10.85
CA GLU A 618 7.68 14.43 9.54
C GLU A 618 9.01 13.69 9.42
N ALA A 619 9.73 13.50 10.53
CA ALA A 619 10.98 12.74 10.50
C ALA A 619 10.70 11.25 10.26
N TYR A 620 9.68 10.69 10.89
CA TYR A 620 9.23 9.33 10.60
C TYR A 620 8.76 9.20 9.14
N TYR A 621 7.95 10.14 8.68
CA TYR A 621 7.42 10.12 7.31
C TYR A 621 8.53 10.17 6.26
N ASN A 622 9.48 11.13 6.39
CA ASN A 622 10.57 11.27 5.43
C ASN A 622 11.54 10.07 5.51
N ARG A 623 11.81 9.54 6.72
CA ARG A 623 12.60 8.31 6.87
C ARG A 623 11.92 7.14 6.19
N ALA A 624 10.61 6.99 6.37
CA ALA A 624 9.83 5.95 5.73
C ALA A 624 9.87 6.03 4.19
N LEU A 625 9.71 7.22 3.61
CA LEU A 625 9.82 7.38 2.15
C LEU A 625 11.21 7.00 1.65
N THR A 626 12.26 7.34 2.42
CA THR A 626 13.65 6.96 2.09
C THR A 626 13.83 5.44 2.16
N LEU A 627 13.27 4.78 3.18
CA LEU A 627 13.29 3.32 3.35
C LEU A 627 12.52 2.61 2.23
N LEU A 628 11.33 3.12 1.82
CA LEU A 628 10.58 2.58 0.67
C LEU A 628 11.39 2.64 -0.62
N PHE A 629 12.12 3.75 -0.83
CA PHE A 629 12.99 3.88 -2.01
C PHE A 629 14.11 2.83 -2.03
N LEU A 630 14.62 2.43 -0.86
CA LEU A 630 15.64 1.39 -0.71
C LEU A 630 15.05 -0.03 -0.68
N GLY A 631 13.73 -0.20 -0.67
CA GLY A 631 13.06 -1.50 -0.60
C GLY A 631 12.88 -2.08 0.80
N GLU A 632 13.18 -1.30 1.86
CA GLU A 632 13.06 -1.68 3.26
C GLU A 632 11.60 -1.47 3.75
N ASN A 633 10.67 -2.24 3.17
CA ASN A 633 9.23 -1.99 3.30
C ASN A 633 8.72 -2.14 4.75
N GLU A 634 9.17 -3.14 5.51
CA GLU A 634 8.68 -3.38 6.87
C GLU A 634 8.98 -2.21 7.81
N LEU A 635 10.23 -1.72 7.78
CA LEU A 635 10.64 -0.58 8.58
C LEU A 635 9.91 0.70 8.15
N ALA A 636 9.74 0.89 6.84
CA ALA A 636 9.02 2.02 6.29
C ALA A 636 7.56 2.04 6.75
N CYS A 637 6.87 0.90 6.71
CA CYS A 637 5.46 0.80 7.13
C CYS A 637 5.29 1.05 8.62
N SER A 638 6.23 0.61 9.45
CA SER A 638 6.25 0.93 10.89
C SER A 638 6.39 2.44 11.12
N ASP A 639 7.31 3.09 10.41
CA ASP A 639 7.50 4.54 10.50
C ASP A 639 6.28 5.33 10.00
N LEU A 640 5.65 4.90 8.91
CA LEU A 640 4.41 5.51 8.41
C LEU A 640 3.26 5.38 9.39
N SER A 641 3.08 4.21 10.00
CA SER A 641 2.09 4.02 11.07
C SER A 641 2.34 5.01 12.21
N ARG A 642 3.61 5.15 12.63
CA ARG A 642 3.98 6.08 13.68
C ARG A 642 3.73 7.54 13.30
N ALA A 643 4.05 7.93 12.05
CA ALA A 643 3.76 9.27 11.54
C ALA A 643 2.25 9.57 11.53
N GLY A 644 1.42 8.59 11.13
CA GLY A 644 -0.03 8.68 11.16
C GLY A 644 -0.58 8.83 12.59
N GLU A 645 -0.08 8.06 13.56
CA GLU A 645 -0.41 8.22 14.97
C GLU A 645 -0.08 9.62 15.51
N LEU A 646 1.01 10.20 15.04
CA LEU A 646 1.46 11.53 15.45
C LEU A 646 0.70 12.66 14.73
N GLY A 647 -0.25 12.34 13.85
CA GLY A 647 -1.18 13.29 13.25
C GLY A 647 -0.98 13.57 11.76
N LEU A 648 -0.08 12.86 11.06
CA LEU A 648 0.07 12.96 9.61
C LEU A 648 -0.87 11.98 8.89
N SER A 649 -2.07 12.44 8.54
CA SER A 649 -3.08 11.62 7.83
C SER A 649 -2.61 11.10 6.48
N GLU A 650 -1.73 11.82 5.81
CA GLU A 650 -1.11 11.47 4.53
C GLU A 650 -0.33 10.16 4.58
N ALA A 651 0.20 9.80 5.76
CA ALA A 651 0.91 8.56 5.97
C ALA A 651 0.04 7.33 5.65
N TYR A 652 -1.25 7.37 5.98
CA TYR A 652 -2.17 6.26 5.68
C TYR A 652 -2.45 6.07 4.18
N ALA A 653 -2.34 7.14 3.38
CA ALA A 653 -2.41 7.03 1.94
C ALA A 653 -1.20 6.29 1.35
N VAL A 654 0.00 6.53 1.92
CA VAL A 654 1.23 5.83 1.55
C VAL A 654 1.17 4.37 1.99
N ILE A 655 0.73 4.10 3.24
CA ILE A 655 0.53 2.73 3.77
C ILE A 655 -0.37 1.93 2.83
N LYS A 656 -1.53 2.47 2.48
CA LYS A 656 -2.48 1.82 1.58
C LYS A 656 -1.86 1.44 0.23
N ARG A 657 -0.85 2.17 -0.21
CA ARG A 657 -0.20 1.96 -1.52
C ARG A 657 0.98 0.99 -1.47
N TYR A 658 1.76 1.01 -0.40
CA TYR A 658 3.06 0.32 -0.35
C TYR A 658 3.19 -0.73 0.76
N CYS A 659 2.27 -0.77 1.73
CA CYS A 659 2.36 -1.63 2.91
C CYS A 659 1.32 -2.79 2.91
N GLN A 660 0.89 -3.19 1.73
CA GLN A 660 -0.09 -4.29 1.59
C GLN A 660 0.58 -5.57 1.12
#